data_28473d43d5a0e6784c9a6c9c151f4bed
#
_entry.id   28473d43d5a0e6784c9a6c9c151f4bed
#
_cell.length_a   1.000
_cell.length_b   1.000
_cell.length_c   1.000
_cell.angle_alpha   90.00
_cell.angle_beta   90.00
_cell.angle_gamma   90.00
#
_symmetry.space_group_name_H-M   'P 1'
#
loop_
_entity.id
_entity.type
_entity.pdbx_description
1 polymer ?
#
loop_
_entity_poly.entity_id
_entity_poly.type
_entity_poly.pdbx_seq_one_letter_code
_entity_poly.pdbx_strand_id
1 'polypeptide(L)'
;MRSPPSTSHASKACARREGDAWDEGAKGRRARARAVVYAATSKQSAQDAAASGETLSAAASEMKDLMQQSIAAMGGVTPPFYSEGVEADGEALSEYEIDALVTDDAVFNAEMSWLAFNWRVLAMATDESVPIFERLRFVAISARNLDEFFAKRVGAIKRQDAAGVENLVKRRGRSVWTPALTLQNVATEVERQVDVQAALLEDVIVPALRTHDIRLEHYSDLTEEVKTQLSRYFEDQIEPVLDPRAIDPCHPFPFLGSLSLSIAVEIEDAFKQDKFAIVSVPTPLDRWVRIPKEIVGDNQQRFIPLEQVIEANMEKLFKGCNIVATHVFRVTRNADIERNEDEAEDLLELMADEVRERRFASFVRLEVQDTMPQYIRDKLVDSLDGITHTDVITVPHRAPLGFGSIDSLPVDFGMDVSLVYPPWAPRTHPRLEQVRGEERSIFAAIRDGDLLVHHPYVSFATSTQTFIEQASRDPNVLSIKSTLYRTSNNSPIVNALIKAAENGKQVAVLVELKARFDEARNVGFAQRLETAGCNVAYGVKGVKTHSKASLVVRREGAKLVKYVHIGTGNYNPSTAGVYTDFGLFSCDEEMGNDVVNLFKFLMGHHYQERFNKLIVAPLRMQAEFVGMIEREAQNALEGKPAKIIMKMNGLDDPTITAALYRASQAGVKIHLIVRGICRVRPGIPNVSENIRVVSIIGRFLEHHRVFRFENGGSTEFYMGSADLMRRNLLRRVEVVARIYDVKIQTELQEMLDACLADQVLAWELGADGRYYRTPSSRKVASNHEANSPGKGRLMRVSATEGLHDALMESTVSSLKRRDKRVNVATLATKKIKRVDRAPKQVLERTPRVGATPQVAEVSDLKPSAAEAQRPIFNDVINVLTNESVEP
;
A
#
# COMPACT_ATOMS: atom_id res chain seq x y z
N MET A 1 -22.97 -46.65 48.51
CA MET A 1 -21.78 -45.82 48.34
C MET A 1 -22.15 -44.68 47.37
N ARG A 2 -22.27 -43.48 47.94
CA ARG A 2 -22.77 -42.32 47.20
C ARG A 2 -21.58 -41.49 46.71
N SER A 3 -21.58 -41.16 45.41
CA SER A 3 -20.60 -40.24 44.79
C SER A 3 -20.96 -38.78 45.11
N PRO A 4 -20.00 -37.85 45.26
CA PRO A 4 -20.28 -36.43 45.51
C PRO A 4 -20.63 -35.67 44.23
N PRO A 5 -21.31 -34.54 44.29
CA PRO A 5 -21.81 -33.75 43.15
C PRO A 5 -20.72 -32.80 42.58
N SER A 6 -20.80 -32.63 41.26
CA SER A 6 -19.92 -31.81 40.43
C SER A 6 -20.01 -30.28 40.67
N THR A 7 -18.89 -29.61 40.84
CA THR A 7 -18.71 -28.15 41.03
C THR A 7 -18.67 -27.42 39.68
N SER A 8 -19.72 -27.45 38.86
CA SER A 8 -19.69 -26.78 37.54
C SER A 8 -20.57 -25.53 37.40
N HIS A 9 -21.26 -25.09 38.47
CA HIS A 9 -22.16 -23.92 38.36
C HIS A 9 -21.63 -22.60 38.89
N ALA A 10 -20.53 -22.59 39.63
CA ALA A 10 -19.97 -21.35 40.16
C ALA A 10 -19.06 -20.56 39.15
N SER A 11 -18.44 -21.27 38.22
CA SER A 11 -17.55 -20.59 37.24
C SER A 11 -18.30 -19.90 36.09
N LYS A 12 -19.50 -20.37 35.74
CA LYS A 12 -20.34 -19.75 34.70
C LYS A 12 -21.02 -18.46 35.16
N ALA A 13 -21.26 -18.30 36.44
CA ALA A 13 -21.89 -17.09 36.99
C ALA A 13 -20.88 -15.90 37.12
N CYS A 14 -19.61 -16.19 37.33
CA CYS A 14 -18.58 -15.15 37.41
C CYS A 14 -18.23 -14.62 36.01
N ALA A 15 -18.10 -15.49 35.01
CA ALA A 15 -17.83 -15.09 33.63
C ALA A 15 -18.98 -14.27 32.99
N ARG A 16 -20.24 -14.56 33.37
CA ARG A 16 -21.39 -13.74 32.91
C ARG A 16 -21.40 -12.34 33.51
N ARG A 17 -21.00 -12.16 34.77
CA ARG A 17 -20.99 -10.83 35.42
C ARG A 17 -19.88 -9.92 34.87
N GLU A 18 -18.73 -10.47 34.49
CA GLU A 18 -17.66 -9.68 33.87
C GLU A 18 -17.99 -9.35 32.40
N GLY A 19 -18.63 -10.24 31.64
CA GLY A 19 -19.06 -9.96 30.29
C GLY A 19 -20.13 -8.86 30.21
N ASP A 20 -21.12 -8.87 31.10
CA ASP A 20 -22.18 -7.84 31.13
C ASP A 20 -21.65 -6.45 31.56
N ALA A 21 -20.67 -6.40 32.45
CA ALA A 21 -20.06 -5.12 32.88
C ALA A 21 -19.23 -4.47 31.76
N TRP A 22 -18.61 -5.27 30.88
CA TRP A 22 -17.87 -4.78 29.72
C TRP A 22 -18.79 -4.35 28.58
N ASP A 23 -19.93 -5.01 28.36
CA ASP A 23 -20.89 -4.66 27.31
C ASP A 23 -21.65 -3.36 27.65
N GLU A 24 -21.99 -3.13 28.93
CA GLU A 24 -22.57 -1.86 29.37
C GLU A 24 -21.59 -0.70 29.28
N GLY A 25 -20.31 -0.91 29.53
CA GLY A 25 -19.26 0.09 29.38
C GLY A 25 -19.03 0.48 27.91
N ALA A 26 -19.15 -0.46 26.99
CA ALA A 26 -19.03 -0.21 25.55
C ALA A 26 -20.27 0.48 24.99
N LYS A 27 -21.48 0.06 25.41
CA LYS A 27 -22.77 0.70 25.06
C LYS A 27 -22.85 2.12 25.61
N GLY A 28 -22.38 2.37 26.83
CA GLY A 28 -22.32 3.70 27.44
C GLY A 28 -21.34 4.64 26.73
N ARG A 29 -20.24 4.15 26.23
CA ARG A 29 -19.28 4.94 25.41
C ARG A 29 -19.79 5.18 24.00
N ARG A 30 -20.44 4.20 23.35
CA ARG A 30 -21.15 4.38 22.06
C ARG A 30 -22.26 5.44 22.16
N ALA A 31 -23.04 5.43 23.25
CA ALA A 31 -24.07 6.42 23.50
C ALA A 31 -23.48 7.83 23.74
N ARG A 32 -22.33 7.95 24.42
CA ARG A 32 -21.66 9.24 24.59
C ARG A 32 -20.97 9.75 23.34
N ALA A 33 -20.32 8.89 22.55
CA ALA A 33 -19.77 9.29 21.26
C ALA A 33 -20.88 9.70 20.27
N ARG A 34 -21.99 8.95 20.23
CA ARG A 34 -23.20 9.31 19.46
C ARG A 34 -23.87 10.59 19.98
N ALA A 35 -23.92 10.81 21.29
CA ALA A 35 -24.52 12.01 21.87
C ALA A 35 -23.67 13.26 21.60
N VAL A 36 -22.36 13.16 21.55
CA VAL A 36 -21.46 14.27 21.22
C VAL A 36 -21.60 14.63 19.73
N VAL A 37 -21.64 13.64 18.83
CA VAL A 37 -21.92 13.84 17.40
C VAL A 37 -23.35 14.35 17.18
N TYR A 38 -24.34 13.87 17.93
CA TYR A 38 -25.75 14.30 17.82
C TYR A 38 -26.02 15.68 18.41
N ALA A 39 -25.27 16.09 19.44
CA ALA A 39 -25.39 17.44 20.03
C ALA A 39 -24.78 18.51 19.09
N ALA A 40 -23.83 18.15 18.24
CA ALA A 40 -23.26 19.05 17.24
C ALA A 40 -24.14 19.19 15.96
N THR A 41 -25.13 18.31 15.76
CA THR A 41 -25.95 18.22 14.53
C THR A 41 -27.47 18.37 14.75
N SER A 42 -27.92 19.20 15.73
CA SER A 42 -29.33 19.55 15.75
C SER A 42 -29.68 20.31 14.46
N LYS A 43 -30.77 19.92 13.78
CA LYS A 43 -31.21 20.47 12.46
C LYS A 43 -31.22 22.00 12.38
N GLN A 44 -31.33 22.69 13.51
CA GLN A 44 -31.34 24.14 13.60
C GLN A 44 -29.93 24.73 13.49
N SER A 45 -28.90 24.07 14.06
CA SER A 45 -27.51 24.51 13.96
C SER A 45 -26.90 24.24 12.59
N ALA A 46 -27.34 23.17 11.89
CA ALA A 46 -26.86 22.86 10.54
C ALA A 46 -27.36 23.84 9.46
N GLN A 47 -28.50 24.46 9.66
CA GLN A 47 -29.01 25.51 8.77
C GLN A 47 -28.36 26.88 8.99
N ASP A 48 -27.98 27.16 10.25
CA ASP A 48 -27.25 28.40 10.59
C ASP A 48 -25.75 28.29 10.29
N ALA A 49 -25.19 27.04 10.27
CA ALA A 49 -23.79 26.75 10.03
C ALA A 49 -23.40 26.65 8.53
N ALA A 50 -24.36 26.44 7.66
CA ALA A 50 -24.11 26.56 6.20
C ALA A 50 -23.77 28.00 5.78
N ALA A 51 -23.89 28.95 6.68
CA ALA A 51 -23.56 30.37 6.48
C ALA A 51 -22.18 30.77 7.06
N SER A 52 -21.51 29.92 7.85
CA SER A 52 -20.18 30.23 8.40
C SER A 52 -19.27 29.01 8.34
N GLY A 53 -18.11 29.12 7.68
CA GLY A 53 -17.12 28.05 7.54
C GLY A 53 -16.47 27.53 8.85
N GLU A 54 -16.96 27.99 10.02
CA GLU A 54 -16.38 27.65 11.33
C GLU A 54 -16.79 26.28 11.88
N THR A 55 -17.90 25.71 11.44
CA THR A 55 -18.41 24.43 11.98
C THR A 55 -17.77 23.18 11.36
N LEU A 56 -17.33 23.25 10.11
CA LEU A 56 -16.58 22.14 9.47
C LEU A 56 -15.22 21.96 10.15
N SER A 57 -14.58 23.06 10.54
CA SER A 57 -13.32 23.07 11.27
C SER A 57 -13.45 22.47 12.68
N ALA A 58 -14.55 22.75 13.39
CA ALA A 58 -14.80 22.21 14.73
C ALA A 58 -15.06 20.70 14.71
N ALA A 59 -15.90 20.21 13.81
CA ALA A 59 -16.18 18.78 13.64
C ALA A 59 -14.91 18.00 13.20
N ALA A 60 -14.10 18.56 12.31
CA ALA A 60 -12.83 17.98 11.90
C ALA A 60 -11.81 17.97 13.05
N SER A 61 -11.78 18.98 13.89
CA SER A 61 -10.92 19.05 15.08
C SER A 61 -11.33 18.01 16.12
N GLU A 62 -12.60 17.88 16.43
CA GLU A 62 -13.13 16.91 17.38
C GLU A 62 -12.93 15.46 16.91
N MET A 63 -13.09 15.20 15.61
CA MET A 63 -12.80 13.92 14.98
C MET A 63 -11.31 13.58 15.02
N LYS A 64 -10.44 14.58 14.83
CA LYS A 64 -9.00 14.45 14.97
C LYS A 64 -8.60 14.08 16.41
N ASP A 65 -9.27 14.66 17.41
CA ASP A 65 -9.05 14.34 18.82
C ASP A 65 -9.57 12.93 19.16
N LEU A 66 -10.71 12.51 18.63
CA LEU A 66 -11.23 11.15 18.76
C LEU A 66 -10.30 10.11 18.11
N MET A 67 -9.76 10.42 16.95
CA MET A 67 -8.75 9.58 16.30
C MET A 67 -7.46 9.52 17.13
N GLN A 68 -6.99 10.63 17.65
CA GLN A 68 -5.82 10.66 18.55
C GLN A 68 -6.07 9.88 19.82
N GLN A 69 -7.26 9.97 20.43
CA GLN A 69 -7.65 9.18 21.58
C GLN A 69 -7.73 7.68 21.29
N SER A 70 -8.24 7.28 20.10
CA SER A 70 -8.29 5.88 19.69
C SER A 70 -6.88 5.33 19.38
N ILE A 71 -6.06 6.09 18.66
CA ILE A 71 -4.62 5.79 18.48
C ILE A 71 -3.93 5.70 19.85
N ALA A 72 -4.37 6.53 20.79
CA ALA A 72 -3.89 6.62 22.14
C ALA A 72 -4.25 5.40 23.02
N ALA A 73 -5.44 4.83 22.85
CA ALA A 73 -5.93 3.72 23.68
C ALA A 73 -5.26 2.36 23.38
N MET A 74 -4.51 2.26 22.27
CA MET A 74 -3.88 1.01 21.84
C MET A 74 -2.60 0.62 22.59
N GLY A 75 -2.11 1.40 23.55
CA GLY A 75 -0.82 1.24 24.19
C GLY A 75 -0.80 1.03 25.72
N GLY A 76 -1.93 0.81 26.33
CA GLY A 76 -2.01 0.83 27.81
C GLY A 76 -1.78 -0.50 28.50
N VAL A 77 -0.53 -0.92 28.68
CA VAL A 77 -0.11 -1.81 29.77
C VAL A 77 1.17 -1.24 30.37
N THR A 78 1.18 -0.98 31.66
CA THR A 78 2.36 -0.49 32.42
C THR A 78 3.32 -1.65 32.67
N PRO A 79 4.63 -1.52 32.38
CA PRO A 79 5.57 -2.63 32.53
C PRO A 79 6.02 -2.86 33.97
N PRO A 80 6.36 -4.11 34.38
CA PRO A 80 7.06 -4.42 35.61
C PRO A 80 8.57 -4.18 35.48
N PHE A 81 9.22 -3.98 36.62
CA PHE A 81 10.64 -3.64 36.79
C PHE A 81 11.60 -4.68 36.21
N TYR A 82 12.68 -4.24 35.58
CA TYR A 82 13.77 -5.08 35.07
C TYR A 82 14.93 -5.15 36.06
N SER A 83 15.52 -6.34 36.14
CA SER A 83 16.76 -6.62 36.87
C SER A 83 17.99 -6.45 35.98
N GLU A 84 19.11 -6.11 36.60
CA GLU A 84 20.38 -5.74 35.98
C GLU A 84 21.07 -6.84 35.19
N GLY A 85 21.74 -6.44 34.09
CA GLY A 85 22.98 -7.00 33.59
C GLY A 85 22.92 -8.16 32.62
N VAL A 86 23.23 -7.88 31.34
CA VAL A 86 23.77 -8.87 30.40
C VAL A 86 25.08 -8.32 29.83
N GLU A 87 26.18 -9.04 30.00
CA GLU A 87 27.48 -8.73 29.42
C GLU A 87 27.52 -9.13 27.94
N ALA A 88 28.16 -8.28 27.13
CA ALA A 88 28.16 -8.41 25.67
C ALA A 88 29.47 -9.08 25.18
N ASP A 89 29.41 -10.37 24.92
CA ASP A 89 30.39 -11.05 24.08
C ASP A 89 29.84 -11.16 22.66
N GLY A 90 30.63 -10.81 21.64
CA GLY A 90 30.21 -10.66 20.23
C GLY A 90 29.77 -11.94 19.51
N GLU A 91 29.10 -12.86 20.17
CA GLU A 91 28.48 -14.04 19.60
C GLU A 91 27.03 -13.77 19.13
N ALA A 92 26.58 -14.54 18.15
CA ALA A 92 25.21 -14.48 17.66
C ALA A 92 24.21 -14.73 18.80
N LEU A 93 23.18 -13.88 18.91
CA LEU A 93 22.14 -13.99 19.95
C LEU A 93 21.54 -15.39 19.98
N SER A 94 21.61 -16.03 21.13
CA SER A 94 20.93 -17.29 21.40
C SER A 94 19.41 -17.11 21.45
N GLU A 95 18.63 -18.16 21.25
CA GLU A 95 17.17 -18.11 21.40
C GLU A 95 16.76 -17.63 22.80
N TYR A 96 17.56 -17.97 23.83
CA TYR A 96 17.32 -17.52 25.20
C TYR A 96 17.47 -15.99 25.36
N GLU A 97 18.50 -15.40 24.77
CA GLU A 97 18.71 -13.94 24.80
C GLU A 97 17.65 -13.17 23.99
N ILE A 98 17.23 -13.74 22.84
CA ILE A 98 16.13 -13.16 22.06
C ILE A 98 14.84 -13.16 22.90
N ASP A 99 14.51 -14.28 23.57
CA ASP A 99 13.30 -14.38 24.39
C ASP A 99 13.37 -13.47 25.63
N ALA A 100 14.56 -13.22 26.18
CA ALA A 100 14.73 -12.32 27.31
C ALA A 100 14.53 -10.84 26.92
N LEU A 101 14.97 -10.43 25.74
CA LEU A 101 14.87 -9.04 25.25
C LEU A 101 13.54 -8.73 24.57
N VAL A 102 12.93 -9.70 23.89
CA VAL A 102 11.72 -9.54 23.08
C VAL A 102 10.50 -10.05 23.86
N THR A 103 10.26 -9.53 25.07
CA THR A 103 9.09 -9.86 25.88
C THR A 103 7.82 -9.18 25.34
N ASP A 104 6.65 -9.62 25.80
CA ASP A 104 5.37 -8.98 25.39
C ASP A 104 5.28 -7.51 25.83
N ASP A 105 5.98 -7.13 26.90
CA ASP A 105 6.05 -5.74 27.37
C ASP A 105 7.06 -4.90 26.55
N ALA A 106 8.01 -5.56 25.92
CA ALA A 106 9.03 -4.88 25.12
C ALA A 106 8.66 -4.74 23.65
N VAL A 107 7.63 -5.44 23.16
CA VAL A 107 7.23 -5.37 21.76
C VAL A 107 5.72 -5.21 21.59
N PHE A 108 5.31 -4.58 20.50
CA PHE A 108 3.90 -4.46 20.14
C PHE A 108 3.38 -5.72 19.45
N ASN A 109 2.08 -6.00 19.63
CA ASN A 109 1.38 -6.98 18.80
C ASN A 109 1.37 -6.52 17.34
N ALA A 110 1.61 -7.44 16.40
CA ALA A 110 1.78 -7.10 14.99
C ALA A 110 0.47 -6.62 14.34
N GLU A 111 -0.67 -7.19 14.72
CA GLU A 111 -1.99 -6.87 14.20
C GLU A 111 -2.45 -5.50 14.70
N MET A 112 -2.24 -5.24 15.99
CA MET A 112 -2.53 -3.92 16.58
C MET A 112 -1.63 -2.83 16.00
N SER A 113 -0.35 -3.13 15.76
CA SER A 113 0.56 -2.22 15.05
C SER A 113 0.11 -1.95 13.62
N TRP A 114 -0.47 -2.95 12.93
CA TRP A 114 -1.04 -2.78 11.60
C TRP A 114 -2.30 -1.89 11.64
N LEU A 115 -3.18 -2.09 12.60
CA LEU A 115 -4.36 -1.23 12.78
C LEU A 115 -3.96 0.22 13.10
N ALA A 116 -2.90 0.41 13.90
CA ALA A 116 -2.32 1.72 14.14
C ALA A 116 -1.76 2.37 12.85
N PHE A 117 -1.24 1.59 11.91
CA PHE A 117 -0.90 2.10 10.58
C PHE A 117 -2.16 2.54 9.82
N ASN A 118 -3.23 1.75 9.82
CA ASN A 118 -4.46 2.10 9.12
C ASN A 118 -5.13 3.37 9.70
N TRP A 119 -5.01 3.60 11.00
CA TRP A 119 -5.39 4.88 11.61
C TRP A 119 -4.64 6.09 11.03
N ARG A 120 -3.33 5.96 10.81
CA ARG A 120 -2.53 7.05 10.21
C ARG A 120 -2.93 7.31 8.76
N VAL A 121 -3.34 6.27 8.03
CA VAL A 121 -3.91 6.42 6.68
C VAL A 121 -5.23 7.18 6.75
N LEU A 122 -6.13 6.78 7.65
CA LEU A 122 -7.42 7.45 7.83
C LEU A 122 -7.26 8.91 8.30
N ALA A 123 -6.21 9.21 9.06
CA ALA A 123 -5.89 10.57 9.51
C ALA A 123 -5.65 11.57 8.37
N MET A 124 -5.24 11.11 7.19
CA MET A 124 -5.13 11.97 6.01
C MET A 124 -6.48 12.54 5.56
N ALA A 125 -7.57 11.83 5.87
CA ALA A 125 -8.93 12.32 5.58
C ALA A 125 -9.38 13.45 6.50
N THR A 126 -8.74 13.66 7.66
CA THR A 126 -9.01 14.76 8.58
C THR A 126 -8.17 16.02 8.32
N ASP A 127 -7.18 15.93 7.44
CA ASP A 127 -6.24 17.02 7.17
C ASP A 127 -6.84 17.98 6.12
N GLU A 128 -7.18 19.21 6.52
CA GLU A 128 -7.80 20.21 5.66
C GLU A 128 -6.87 20.72 4.55
N SER A 129 -5.56 20.54 4.69
CA SER A 129 -4.59 20.83 3.63
C SER A 129 -4.64 19.83 2.47
N VAL A 130 -5.28 18.67 2.67
CA VAL A 130 -5.49 17.64 1.65
C VAL A 130 -6.76 17.99 0.85
N PRO A 131 -6.70 18.00 -0.50
CA PRO A 131 -7.87 18.25 -1.34
C PRO A 131 -9.03 17.31 -1.01
N ILE A 132 -10.28 17.81 -1.07
CA ILE A 132 -11.43 17.08 -0.52
C ILE A 132 -11.67 15.71 -1.15
N PHE A 133 -11.44 15.55 -2.47
CA PHE A 133 -11.61 14.27 -3.12
C PHE A 133 -10.48 13.27 -2.77
N GLU A 134 -9.30 13.79 -2.45
CA GLU A 134 -8.20 12.97 -1.90
C GLU A 134 -8.52 12.52 -0.46
N ARG A 135 -9.18 13.37 0.33
CA ARG A 135 -9.67 12.97 1.67
C ARG A 135 -10.67 11.82 1.56
N LEU A 136 -11.61 11.90 0.60
CA LEU A 136 -12.50 10.78 0.26
C LEU A 136 -11.73 9.51 -0.11
N ARG A 137 -10.70 9.62 -0.96
CA ARG A 137 -9.82 8.49 -1.32
C ARG A 137 -9.11 7.88 -0.12
N PHE A 138 -8.67 8.67 0.85
CA PHE A 138 -8.04 8.13 2.05
C PHE A 138 -9.03 7.35 2.94
N VAL A 139 -10.30 7.73 2.99
CA VAL A 139 -11.35 6.89 3.60
C VAL A 139 -11.47 5.56 2.86
N ALA A 140 -11.57 5.60 1.53
CA ALA A 140 -11.66 4.40 0.70
C ALA A 140 -10.43 3.49 0.85
N ILE A 141 -9.21 4.04 0.82
CA ILE A 141 -7.96 3.30 1.03
C ILE A 141 -7.94 2.64 2.42
N SER A 142 -8.35 3.36 3.46
CA SER A 142 -8.43 2.83 4.82
C SER A 142 -9.40 1.64 4.92
N ALA A 143 -10.53 1.70 4.23
CA ALA A 143 -11.51 0.62 4.17
C ALA A 143 -11.01 -0.60 3.38
N ARG A 144 -10.41 -0.40 2.19
CA ARG A 144 -9.79 -1.50 1.43
C ARG A 144 -8.63 -2.16 2.17
N ASN A 145 -7.88 -1.39 2.94
CA ASN A 145 -6.85 -1.93 3.82
C ASN A 145 -7.47 -2.90 4.84
N LEU A 146 -8.65 -2.58 5.42
CA LEU A 146 -9.37 -3.49 6.30
C LEU A 146 -9.85 -4.74 5.56
N ASP A 147 -10.38 -4.61 4.34
CA ASP A 147 -10.78 -5.75 3.52
C ASP A 147 -9.62 -6.74 3.33
N GLU A 148 -8.44 -6.21 2.96
CA GLU A 148 -7.23 -7.02 2.82
C GLU A 148 -6.73 -7.60 4.15
N PHE A 149 -6.85 -6.86 5.23
CA PHE A 149 -6.47 -7.30 6.58
C PHE A 149 -7.31 -8.50 7.04
N PHE A 150 -8.63 -8.44 6.86
CA PHE A 150 -9.53 -9.54 7.18
C PHE A 150 -9.25 -10.76 6.31
N ALA A 151 -9.19 -10.58 5.00
CA ALA A 151 -8.98 -11.67 4.06
C ALA A 151 -7.64 -12.42 4.27
N LYS A 152 -6.59 -11.74 4.76
CA LYS A 152 -5.25 -12.34 4.88
C LYS A 152 -4.84 -12.64 6.31
N ARG A 153 -5.00 -11.67 7.24
CA ARG A 153 -4.45 -11.77 8.59
C ARG A 153 -5.45 -12.37 9.56
N VAL A 154 -6.66 -11.84 9.60
CA VAL A 154 -7.71 -12.36 10.49
C VAL A 154 -8.00 -13.82 10.16
N GLY A 155 -8.11 -14.18 8.87
CA GLY A 155 -8.30 -15.56 8.45
C GLY A 155 -7.20 -16.51 8.95
N ALA A 156 -5.93 -16.07 8.93
CA ALA A 156 -4.81 -16.87 9.47
C ALA A 156 -4.90 -17.05 10.99
N ILE A 157 -5.26 -15.98 11.73
CA ILE A 157 -5.41 -16.05 13.19
C ILE A 157 -6.59 -16.94 13.59
N LYS A 158 -7.72 -16.85 12.86
CA LYS A 158 -8.89 -17.73 13.09
C LYS A 158 -8.53 -19.21 12.92
N ARG A 159 -7.71 -19.56 11.91
CA ARG A 159 -7.22 -20.93 11.76
C ARG A 159 -6.35 -21.38 12.94
N GLN A 160 -5.50 -20.48 13.46
CA GLN A 160 -4.66 -20.78 14.64
C GLN A 160 -5.50 -20.97 15.89
N ASP A 161 -6.53 -20.15 16.08
CA ASP A 161 -7.48 -20.26 17.20
C ASP A 161 -8.25 -21.58 17.13
N ALA A 162 -8.80 -21.91 15.96
CA ALA A 162 -9.50 -23.18 15.71
C ALA A 162 -8.59 -24.42 15.89
N ALA A 163 -7.29 -24.31 15.62
CA ALA A 163 -6.29 -25.34 15.85
C ALA A 163 -5.81 -25.42 17.31
N GLY A 164 -6.35 -24.62 18.22
CA GLY A 164 -5.97 -24.59 19.64
C GLY A 164 -4.55 -24.08 19.91
N VAL A 165 -4.04 -23.22 19.04
CA VAL A 165 -2.71 -22.61 19.24
C VAL A 165 -2.79 -21.63 20.41
N GLU A 166 -2.06 -21.90 21.49
CA GLU A 166 -2.09 -21.06 22.70
C GLU A 166 -1.31 -19.74 22.50
N ASN A 167 -0.30 -19.71 21.65
CA ASN A 167 0.58 -18.54 21.47
C ASN A 167 0.83 -18.24 20.00
N LEU A 168 0.62 -16.99 19.57
CA LEU A 168 0.90 -16.53 18.20
C LEU A 168 2.40 -16.54 17.84
N VAL A 169 3.27 -16.51 18.84
CA VAL A 169 4.72 -16.62 18.69
C VAL A 169 5.21 -17.74 19.59
N LYS A 170 5.98 -18.71 19.03
CA LYS A 170 6.65 -19.72 19.84
C LYS A 170 7.69 -19.04 20.73
N ARG A 171 7.42 -18.97 22.04
CA ARG A 171 8.32 -18.45 23.08
C ARG A 171 8.34 -19.41 24.26
N ARG A 172 9.43 -19.39 25.00
CA ARG A 172 9.49 -20.01 26.34
C ARG A 172 8.62 -19.20 27.29
N GLY A 173 7.44 -19.73 27.62
CA GLY A 173 6.48 -19.08 28.52
C GLY A 173 5.15 -18.75 27.83
N ARG A 174 4.16 -18.36 28.63
CA ARG A 174 2.85 -17.95 28.13
C ARG A 174 2.94 -16.53 27.58
N SER A 175 2.62 -16.34 26.31
CA SER A 175 2.36 -15.01 25.76
C SER A 175 1.02 -14.49 26.28
N VAL A 176 0.95 -13.20 26.57
CA VAL A 176 -0.33 -12.51 26.85
C VAL A 176 -1.21 -12.49 25.60
N TRP A 177 -0.59 -12.47 24.41
CA TRP A 177 -1.28 -12.40 23.13
C TRP A 177 -1.62 -13.81 22.59
N THR A 178 -2.79 -14.33 22.95
CA THR A 178 -3.39 -15.53 22.33
C THR A 178 -4.10 -15.16 21.03
N PRO A 179 -4.37 -16.12 20.11
CA PRO A 179 -5.20 -15.88 18.94
C PRO A 179 -6.56 -15.28 19.30
N ALA A 180 -7.27 -15.88 20.26
CA ALA A 180 -8.59 -15.42 20.72
C ALA A 180 -8.55 -13.97 21.23
N LEU A 181 -7.61 -13.64 22.13
CA LEU A 181 -7.46 -12.25 22.63
C LEU A 181 -7.11 -11.26 21.53
N THR A 182 -6.27 -11.67 20.58
CA THR A 182 -5.94 -10.84 19.41
C THR A 182 -7.16 -10.57 18.55
N LEU A 183 -7.98 -11.59 18.25
CA LEU A 183 -9.23 -11.43 17.48
C LEU A 183 -10.22 -10.49 18.19
N GLN A 184 -10.37 -10.62 19.49
CA GLN A 184 -11.24 -9.74 20.29
C GLN A 184 -10.79 -8.27 20.24
N ASN A 185 -9.49 -8.01 20.40
CA ASN A 185 -8.96 -6.65 20.31
C ASN A 185 -9.04 -6.08 18.89
N VAL A 186 -8.81 -6.93 17.87
CA VAL A 186 -8.98 -6.56 16.47
C VAL A 186 -10.42 -6.15 16.18
N ALA A 187 -11.43 -6.94 16.60
CA ALA A 187 -12.84 -6.62 16.40
C ALA A 187 -13.21 -5.27 17.02
N THR A 188 -12.83 -5.05 18.29
CA THR A 188 -13.08 -3.79 19.00
C THR A 188 -12.46 -2.59 18.29
N GLU A 189 -11.23 -2.74 17.81
CA GLU A 189 -10.49 -1.65 17.19
C GLU A 189 -10.98 -1.35 15.77
N VAL A 190 -11.36 -2.39 15.02
CA VAL A 190 -11.96 -2.24 13.69
C VAL A 190 -13.33 -1.53 13.78
N GLU A 191 -14.18 -1.89 14.75
CA GLU A 191 -15.45 -1.17 14.96
C GLU A 191 -15.22 0.34 15.15
N ARG A 192 -14.21 0.72 15.95
CA ARG A 192 -13.85 2.15 16.14
C ARG A 192 -13.42 2.80 14.82
N GLN A 193 -12.62 2.10 14.01
CA GLN A 193 -12.19 2.63 12.71
C GLN A 193 -13.36 2.81 11.76
N VAL A 194 -14.29 1.86 11.72
CA VAL A 194 -15.49 1.93 10.89
C VAL A 194 -16.41 3.07 11.33
N ASP A 195 -16.62 3.25 12.65
CA ASP A 195 -17.40 4.37 13.17
C ASP A 195 -16.81 5.73 12.74
N VAL A 196 -15.48 5.89 12.82
CA VAL A 196 -14.80 7.12 12.41
C VAL A 196 -14.80 7.28 10.88
N GLN A 197 -14.66 6.21 10.10
CA GLN A 197 -14.80 6.26 8.64
C GLN A 197 -16.20 6.77 8.25
N ALA A 198 -17.26 6.24 8.88
CA ALA A 198 -18.64 6.64 8.64
C ALA A 198 -18.84 8.13 8.99
N ALA A 199 -18.41 8.55 10.18
CA ALA A 199 -18.58 9.92 10.63
C ALA A 199 -17.78 10.91 9.75
N LEU A 200 -16.54 10.59 9.35
CA LEU A 200 -15.78 11.42 8.41
C LEU A 200 -16.47 11.56 7.06
N LEU A 201 -17.05 10.48 6.56
CA LEU A 201 -17.77 10.51 5.30
C LEU A 201 -19.01 11.41 5.40
N GLU A 202 -19.88 11.16 6.38
CA GLU A 202 -21.20 11.76 6.48
C GLU A 202 -21.15 13.19 7.02
N ASP A 203 -20.33 13.44 8.06
CA ASP A 203 -20.35 14.72 8.76
C ASP A 203 -19.34 15.73 8.20
N VAL A 204 -18.33 15.27 7.47
CA VAL A 204 -17.24 16.15 6.98
C VAL A 204 -17.15 16.15 5.45
N ILE A 205 -16.97 14.96 4.83
CA ILE A 205 -16.61 14.89 3.41
C ILE A 205 -17.83 15.14 2.52
N VAL A 206 -18.97 14.47 2.78
CA VAL A 206 -20.20 14.64 1.99
C VAL A 206 -20.70 16.08 2.04
N PRO A 207 -20.78 16.78 3.19
CA PRO A 207 -21.12 18.20 3.22
C PRO A 207 -20.14 19.08 2.42
N ALA A 208 -18.83 18.79 2.50
CA ALA A 208 -17.85 19.55 1.75
C ALA A 208 -17.94 19.30 0.23
N LEU A 209 -18.21 18.08 -0.22
CA LEU A 209 -18.45 17.77 -1.64
C LEU A 209 -19.68 18.51 -2.18
N ARG A 210 -20.71 18.72 -1.35
CA ARG A 210 -21.92 19.51 -1.74
C ARG A 210 -21.58 20.95 -2.10
N THR A 211 -20.55 21.55 -1.50
CA THR A 211 -20.10 22.91 -1.84
C THR A 211 -19.44 22.99 -3.23
N HIS A 212 -19.09 21.85 -3.82
CA HIS A 212 -18.52 21.69 -5.15
C HIS A 212 -19.50 21.04 -6.14
N ASP A 213 -20.80 21.14 -5.87
CA ASP A 213 -21.88 20.58 -6.72
C ASP A 213 -21.80 19.04 -6.91
N ILE A 214 -21.19 18.31 -5.95
CA ILE A 214 -21.14 16.86 -5.92
C ILE A 214 -22.02 16.37 -4.76
N ARG A 215 -23.01 15.53 -5.06
CA ARG A 215 -23.96 15.02 -4.07
C ARG A 215 -23.98 13.50 -4.05
N LEU A 216 -23.84 12.94 -2.86
CA LEU A 216 -24.26 11.58 -2.53
C LEU A 216 -25.67 11.66 -1.97
N GLU A 217 -26.62 11.02 -2.65
CA GLU A 217 -28.03 11.07 -2.29
C GLU A 217 -28.46 9.78 -1.59
N HIS A 218 -29.44 9.89 -0.71
CA HIS A 218 -30.18 8.74 -0.18
C HIS A 218 -31.50 8.64 -0.92
N TYR A 219 -31.94 7.42 -1.22
CA TYR A 219 -33.19 7.22 -1.97
C TYR A 219 -34.40 7.85 -1.30
N SER A 220 -34.45 7.87 0.04
CA SER A 220 -35.51 8.51 0.82
C SER A 220 -35.63 10.02 0.55
N ASP A 221 -34.52 10.69 0.26
CA ASP A 221 -34.44 12.14 0.15
C ASP A 221 -34.69 12.63 -1.27
N LEU A 222 -34.90 11.72 -2.24
CA LEU A 222 -35.15 12.06 -3.64
C LEU A 222 -36.60 12.51 -3.88
N THR A 223 -36.76 13.35 -4.90
CA THR A 223 -38.11 13.72 -5.37
C THR A 223 -38.81 12.58 -6.09
N GLU A 224 -40.13 12.61 -6.15
CA GLU A 224 -40.93 11.55 -6.79
C GLU A 224 -40.63 11.40 -8.29
N GLU A 225 -40.25 12.52 -8.96
CA GLU A 225 -39.85 12.48 -10.36
C GLU A 225 -38.55 11.67 -10.53
N VAL A 226 -37.53 11.88 -9.67
CA VAL A 226 -36.26 11.14 -9.68
C VAL A 226 -36.49 9.68 -9.33
N LYS A 227 -37.29 9.39 -8.30
CA LYS A 227 -37.68 8.02 -7.93
C LYS A 227 -38.33 7.27 -9.08
N THR A 228 -39.24 7.93 -9.79
CA THR A 228 -39.93 7.37 -10.96
C THR A 228 -38.92 7.01 -12.08
N GLN A 229 -37.94 7.87 -12.34
CA GLN A 229 -36.93 7.59 -13.36
C GLN A 229 -35.97 6.48 -12.92
N LEU A 230 -35.53 6.46 -11.66
CA LEU A 230 -34.72 5.38 -11.12
C LEU A 230 -35.46 4.05 -11.14
N SER A 231 -36.77 4.08 -10.93
CA SER A 231 -37.64 2.91 -11.00
C SER A 231 -37.75 2.34 -12.42
N ARG A 232 -37.75 3.21 -13.46
CA ARG A 232 -37.65 2.76 -14.88
C ARG A 232 -36.25 2.23 -15.18
N TYR A 233 -35.20 2.92 -14.71
CA TYR A 233 -33.82 2.45 -14.86
C TYR A 233 -33.65 1.08 -14.22
N PHE A 234 -34.26 0.85 -13.06
CA PHE A 234 -34.29 -0.46 -12.41
C PHE A 234 -34.91 -1.52 -13.34
N GLU A 235 -36.08 -1.29 -13.87
CA GLU A 235 -36.81 -2.25 -14.76
C GLU A 235 -35.99 -2.54 -16.04
N ASP A 236 -35.39 -1.50 -16.62
CA ASP A 236 -34.69 -1.62 -17.92
C ASP A 236 -33.29 -2.20 -17.81
N GLN A 237 -32.53 -1.89 -16.73
CA GLN A 237 -31.10 -2.15 -16.68
C GLN A 237 -30.67 -3.03 -15.49
N ILE A 238 -31.45 -3.04 -14.39
CA ILE A 238 -31.04 -3.74 -13.15
C ILE A 238 -31.81 -5.03 -12.97
N GLU A 239 -33.16 -5.00 -13.03
CA GLU A 239 -34.02 -6.18 -12.85
C GLU A 239 -33.59 -7.38 -13.71
N PRO A 240 -33.24 -7.21 -15.02
CA PRO A 240 -32.88 -8.34 -15.87
C PRO A 240 -31.60 -9.09 -15.47
N VAL A 241 -30.73 -8.48 -14.65
CA VAL A 241 -29.46 -9.09 -14.17
C VAL A 241 -29.53 -9.56 -12.73
N LEU A 242 -30.65 -9.33 -12.03
CA LEU A 242 -30.85 -9.78 -10.65
C LEU A 242 -31.32 -11.24 -10.58
N ASP A 243 -30.79 -11.98 -9.60
CA ASP A 243 -31.16 -13.36 -9.32
C ASP A 243 -31.62 -13.48 -7.84
N PRO A 244 -32.92 -13.17 -7.55
CA PRO A 244 -33.43 -13.30 -6.20
C PRO A 244 -33.59 -14.76 -5.81
N ARG A 245 -33.04 -15.16 -4.66
CA ARG A 245 -33.03 -16.55 -4.18
C ARG A 245 -33.70 -16.67 -2.84
N ALA A 246 -34.87 -17.37 -2.84
CA ALA A 246 -35.51 -17.77 -1.60
C ALA A 246 -34.69 -18.83 -0.88
N ILE A 247 -34.70 -18.81 0.45
CA ILE A 247 -34.01 -19.77 1.30
C ILE A 247 -35.08 -20.61 2.01
N ASP A 248 -35.12 -21.90 1.66
CA ASP A 248 -36.00 -22.89 2.28
C ASP A 248 -35.29 -24.27 2.25
N PRO A 249 -35.89 -25.34 2.82
CA PRO A 249 -35.24 -26.65 2.81
C PRO A 249 -34.92 -27.23 1.42
N CYS A 250 -35.57 -26.72 0.35
CA CYS A 250 -35.29 -27.11 -1.05
C CYS A 250 -34.28 -26.20 -1.72
N HIS A 251 -34.07 -24.99 -1.18
CA HIS A 251 -33.18 -23.94 -1.72
C HIS A 251 -32.18 -23.54 -0.64
N PRO A 252 -30.99 -24.14 -0.63
CA PRO A 252 -29.94 -23.81 0.36
C PRO A 252 -29.45 -22.36 0.21
N PHE A 253 -28.79 -21.90 1.25
CA PHE A 253 -28.19 -20.55 1.26
C PHE A 253 -27.31 -20.33 0.01
N PRO A 254 -27.46 -19.23 -0.74
CA PRO A 254 -26.77 -19.01 -2.01
C PRO A 254 -25.27 -18.84 -1.81
N PHE A 255 -24.51 -19.13 -2.87
CA PHE A 255 -23.10 -18.77 -2.92
C PHE A 255 -22.96 -17.24 -2.94
N LEU A 256 -22.13 -16.71 -2.02
CA LEU A 256 -21.78 -15.29 -1.97
C LEU A 256 -20.29 -15.15 -2.22
N GLY A 257 -19.92 -14.27 -3.16
CA GLY A 257 -18.53 -13.93 -3.44
C GLY A 257 -17.88 -13.16 -2.27
N SER A 258 -16.55 -13.15 -2.22
CA SER A 258 -15.84 -12.28 -1.27
C SER A 258 -16.07 -10.81 -1.61
N LEU A 259 -16.27 -9.97 -0.59
CA LEU A 259 -16.54 -8.53 -0.71
C LEU A 259 -17.88 -8.20 -1.41
N SER A 260 -18.72 -9.20 -1.74
CA SER A 260 -20.02 -8.94 -2.38
C SER A 260 -21.01 -8.31 -1.41
N LEU A 261 -21.78 -7.36 -1.92
CA LEU A 261 -22.96 -6.81 -1.26
C LEU A 261 -24.17 -7.67 -1.58
N SER A 262 -25.01 -7.90 -0.60
CA SER A 262 -26.25 -8.63 -0.75
C SER A 262 -27.33 -8.01 0.12
N ILE A 263 -28.59 -8.23 -0.25
CA ILE A 263 -29.76 -7.74 0.48
C ILE A 263 -30.50 -8.95 1.01
N ALA A 264 -30.63 -9.06 2.31
CA ALA A 264 -31.49 -9.99 2.99
C ALA A 264 -32.91 -9.44 2.97
N VAL A 265 -33.87 -10.23 2.49
CA VAL A 265 -35.26 -9.81 2.29
C VAL A 265 -36.17 -10.71 3.11
N GLU A 266 -36.96 -10.07 3.96
CA GLU A 266 -38.03 -10.72 4.68
C GLU A 266 -39.32 -10.58 3.89
N ILE A 267 -39.96 -11.71 3.60
CA ILE A 267 -41.14 -11.76 2.71
C ILE A 267 -42.25 -12.52 3.41
N GLU A 268 -43.46 -11.97 3.39
CA GLU A 268 -44.66 -12.70 3.67
C GLU A 268 -45.32 -13.12 2.33
N ASP A 269 -45.41 -14.41 2.06
CA ASP A 269 -45.99 -14.89 0.82
C ASP A 269 -47.54 -14.78 0.80
N ALA A 270 -48.16 -15.09 -0.35
CA ALA A 270 -49.60 -15.04 -0.52
C ALA A 270 -50.39 -15.97 0.46
N PHE A 271 -49.72 -16.94 1.10
CA PHE A 271 -50.27 -17.82 2.11
C PHE A 271 -49.97 -17.37 3.55
N LYS A 272 -49.44 -16.14 3.72
CA LYS A 272 -49.01 -15.54 4.99
C LYS A 272 -47.94 -16.35 5.71
N GLN A 273 -47.03 -16.95 4.94
CA GLN A 273 -45.85 -17.61 5.47
C GLN A 273 -44.64 -16.70 5.36
N ASP A 274 -43.92 -16.58 6.47
CA ASP A 274 -42.66 -15.84 6.50
C ASP A 274 -41.58 -16.58 5.72
N LYS A 275 -41.00 -15.95 4.72
CA LYS A 275 -39.89 -16.44 3.91
C LYS A 275 -38.74 -15.51 3.98
N PHE A 276 -37.58 -16.05 3.67
CA PHE A 276 -36.33 -15.31 3.65
C PHE A 276 -35.70 -15.49 2.28
N ALA A 277 -35.28 -14.39 1.69
CA ALA A 277 -34.57 -14.40 0.41
C ALA A 277 -33.30 -13.57 0.45
N ILE A 278 -32.37 -13.88 -0.43
CA ILE A 278 -31.15 -13.09 -0.67
C ILE A 278 -31.17 -12.59 -2.10
N VAL A 279 -30.88 -11.30 -2.26
CA VAL A 279 -30.65 -10.66 -3.55
C VAL A 279 -29.22 -10.14 -3.58
N SER A 280 -28.38 -10.68 -4.45
CA SER A 280 -27.00 -10.20 -4.59
C SER A 280 -26.97 -8.93 -5.42
N VAL A 281 -26.22 -7.91 -4.98
CA VAL A 281 -25.97 -6.70 -5.76
C VAL A 281 -25.02 -7.05 -6.91
N PRO A 282 -25.40 -6.82 -8.18
CA PRO A 282 -24.64 -7.28 -9.33
C PRO A 282 -23.35 -6.48 -9.50
N THR A 283 -22.19 -7.15 -9.46
CA THR A 283 -20.87 -6.55 -9.64
C THR A 283 -20.58 -6.01 -11.06
N PRO A 284 -21.20 -6.52 -12.16
CA PRO A 284 -20.99 -5.95 -13.49
C PRO A 284 -21.58 -4.55 -13.68
N LEU A 285 -22.49 -4.12 -12.81
CA LEU A 285 -23.07 -2.78 -12.85
C LEU A 285 -22.27 -1.83 -11.96
N ASP A 286 -22.20 -0.56 -12.39
CA ASP A 286 -21.57 0.49 -11.58
C ASP A 286 -22.33 0.67 -10.26
N ARG A 287 -21.63 0.57 -9.14
CA ARG A 287 -22.24 0.71 -7.81
C ARG A 287 -22.83 2.10 -7.58
N TRP A 288 -22.20 3.14 -8.17
CA TRP A 288 -22.62 4.53 -7.98
C TRP A 288 -23.43 4.99 -9.18
N VAL A 289 -24.75 4.83 -9.09
CA VAL A 289 -25.68 5.23 -10.16
C VAL A 289 -25.71 6.74 -10.24
N ARG A 290 -25.36 7.28 -11.42
CA ARG A 290 -25.44 8.70 -11.69
C ARG A 290 -26.88 9.11 -12.01
N ILE A 291 -27.41 10.09 -11.30
CA ILE A 291 -28.72 10.67 -11.60
C ILE A 291 -28.53 11.68 -12.74
N PRO A 292 -29.22 11.52 -13.89
CA PRO A 292 -29.10 12.42 -15.04
C PRO A 292 -29.50 13.88 -14.70
N LYS A 293 -28.69 14.82 -15.15
CA LYS A 293 -28.91 16.26 -14.88
C LYS A 293 -30.23 16.78 -15.46
N GLU A 294 -30.66 16.20 -16.56
CA GLU A 294 -31.91 16.56 -17.27
C GLU A 294 -33.14 16.28 -16.41
N ILE A 295 -33.06 15.36 -15.46
CA ILE A 295 -34.19 15.02 -14.57
C ILE A 295 -34.26 16.00 -13.40
N VAL A 296 -33.12 16.43 -12.91
CA VAL A 296 -33.03 17.25 -11.70
C VAL A 296 -33.14 18.76 -12.03
N GLY A 297 -32.80 19.15 -13.27
CA GLY A 297 -32.86 20.51 -13.74
C GLY A 297 -31.78 21.45 -13.22
N ASP A 298 -30.70 20.88 -12.61
CA ASP A 298 -29.52 21.61 -12.13
C ASP A 298 -28.21 21.03 -12.70
N ASN A 299 -27.11 21.74 -12.47
CA ASN A 299 -25.78 21.32 -12.93
C ASN A 299 -25.05 20.42 -11.94
N GLN A 300 -25.67 20.00 -10.85
CA GLN A 300 -25.02 19.20 -9.82
C GLN A 300 -24.77 17.75 -10.29
N GLN A 301 -23.70 17.17 -9.84
CA GLN A 301 -23.39 15.77 -10.06
C GLN A 301 -23.94 14.97 -8.89
N ARG A 302 -24.96 14.17 -9.14
CA ARG A 302 -25.65 13.40 -8.11
C ARG A 302 -25.47 11.93 -8.32
N PHE A 303 -25.19 11.21 -7.24
CA PHE A 303 -24.92 9.78 -7.22
C PHE A 303 -25.72 9.12 -6.12
N ILE A 304 -26.20 7.89 -6.39
CA ILE A 304 -26.89 7.06 -5.42
C ILE A 304 -26.32 5.64 -5.44
N PRO A 305 -26.17 4.97 -4.28
CA PRO A 305 -25.75 3.56 -4.26
C PRO A 305 -26.76 2.65 -4.95
N LEU A 306 -26.27 1.72 -5.77
CA LEU A 306 -27.08 0.74 -6.52
C LEU A 306 -27.96 -0.09 -5.59
N GLU A 307 -27.41 -0.49 -4.43
CA GLU A 307 -28.16 -1.25 -3.42
C GLU A 307 -29.43 -0.53 -2.95
N GLN A 308 -29.41 0.81 -2.83
CA GLN A 308 -30.61 1.57 -2.43
C GLN A 308 -31.66 1.63 -3.55
N VAL A 309 -31.22 1.65 -4.82
CA VAL A 309 -32.14 1.57 -5.96
C VAL A 309 -32.81 0.19 -6.02
N ILE A 310 -32.04 -0.88 -5.71
CA ILE A 310 -32.59 -2.25 -5.64
C ILE A 310 -33.58 -2.40 -4.48
N GLU A 311 -33.21 -1.95 -3.27
CA GLU A 311 -34.08 -2.01 -2.09
C GLU A 311 -35.42 -1.28 -2.32
N ALA A 312 -35.40 -0.13 -2.93
CA ALA A 312 -36.60 0.67 -3.20
C ALA A 312 -37.55 0.05 -4.25
N ASN A 313 -37.06 -0.88 -5.05
CA ASN A 313 -37.85 -1.57 -6.09
C ASN A 313 -38.07 -3.06 -5.78
N MET A 314 -37.86 -3.49 -4.54
CA MET A 314 -37.90 -4.92 -4.14
C MET A 314 -39.26 -5.57 -4.42
N GLU A 315 -40.37 -4.83 -4.27
CA GLU A 315 -41.73 -5.30 -4.58
C GLU A 315 -41.90 -5.74 -6.04
N LYS A 316 -41.12 -5.20 -6.97
CA LYS A 316 -41.15 -5.58 -8.39
C LYS A 316 -40.50 -6.94 -8.63
N LEU A 317 -39.50 -7.30 -7.83
CA LEU A 317 -38.85 -8.61 -7.89
C LEU A 317 -39.71 -9.73 -7.29
N PHE A 318 -40.49 -9.44 -6.24
CA PHE A 318 -41.30 -10.41 -5.51
C PHE A 318 -42.80 -10.15 -5.71
N LYS A 319 -43.24 -10.18 -6.97
CA LYS A 319 -44.63 -9.87 -7.36
C LYS A 319 -45.61 -10.81 -6.64
N GLY A 320 -46.58 -10.26 -5.91
CA GLY A 320 -47.58 -10.97 -5.18
C GLY A 320 -47.18 -11.37 -3.76
N CYS A 321 -46.03 -10.98 -3.29
CA CYS A 321 -45.59 -11.10 -1.91
C CYS A 321 -45.58 -9.73 -1.22
N ASN A 322 -45.70 -9.74 0.10
CA ASN A 322 -45.49 -8.54 0.93
C ASN A 322 -44.06 -8.50 1.42
N ILE A 323 -43.33 -7.42 1.10
CA ILE A 323 -41.98 -7.18 1.60
C ILE A 323 -42.09 -6.61 3.02
N VAL A 324 -41.62 -7.39 4.00
CA VAL A 324 -41.66 -6.98 5.41
C VAL A 324 -40.52 -6.06 5.74
N ALA A 325 -39.31 -6.45 5.34
CA ALA A 325 -38.07 -5.65 5.54
C ALA A 325 -36.96 -6.06 4.57
N THR A 326 -36.02 -5.14 4.35
CA THR A 326 -34.79 -5.36 3.60
C THR A 326 -33.57 -4.94 4.43
N HIS A 327 -32.48 -5.71 4.33
CA HIS A 327 -31.27 -5.45 5.11
C HIS A 327 -30.04 -5.71 4.27
N VAL A 328 -29.27 -4.67 3.97
CA VAL A 328 -27.99 -4.81 3.24
C VAL A 328 -26.93 -5.41 4.15
N PHE A 329 -26.16 -6.34 3.62
CA PHE A 329 -25.00 -6.92 4.29
C PHE A 329 -23.88 -7.18 3.29
N ARG A 330 -22.65 -7.36 3.82
CA ARG A 330 -21.46 -7.62 3.02
C ARG A 330 -20.59 -8.66 3.69
N VAL A 331 -20.04 -9.58 2.91
CA VAL A 331 -19.20 -10.67 3.43
C VAL A 331 -17.78 -10.61 2.91
N THR A 332 -16.81 -11.04 3.73
CA THR A 332 -15.41 -11.20 3.32
C THR A 332 -14.97 -12.64 3.54
N ARG A 333 -14.39 -13.28 2.51
CA ARG A 333 -13.81 -14.63 2.60
C ARG A 333 -12.32 -14.62 2.89
N ASN A 334 -11.84 -15.68 3.48
CA ASN A 334 -10.43 -15.93 3.67
C ASN A 334 -9.71 -16.10 2.32
N ALA A 335 -8.67 -15.33 2.08
CA ALA A 335 -7.83 -15.45 0.89
C ALA A 335 -6.50 -16.18 1.16
N ASP A 336 -6.29 -16.65 2.40
CA ASP A 336 -5.06 -17.31 2.83
C ASP A 336 -5.25 -18.83 2.90
N ILE A 337 -5.21 -19.48 1.74
CA ILE A 337 -5.24 -20.93 1.60
C ILE A 337 -3.79 -21.40 1.43
N GLU A 338 -3.34 -22.32 2.27
CA GLU A 338 -2.03 -22.97 2.13
C GLU A 338 -2.24 -24.37 1.54
N ARG A 339 -1.56 -24.66 0.43
CA ARG A 339 -1.47 -25.99 -0.17
C ARG A 339 -0.05 -26.55 -0.08
N ASN A 340 0.04 -27.86 -0.12
CA ASN A 340 1.32 -28.56 -0.16
C ASN A 340 1.89 -28.53 -1.59
N GLU A 341 2.89 -27.68 -1.81
CA GLU A 341 3.59 -27.58 -3.10
C GLU A 341 4.45 -28.82 -3.41
N ASP A 342 4.70 -29.66 -2.42
CA ASP A 342 5.50 -30.88 -2.60
C ASP A 342 4.75 -31.95 -3.39
N GLU A 343 3.42 -31.87 -3.44
CA GLU A 343 2.55 -32.80 -4.15
C GLU A 343 2.19 -32.32 -5.56
N ALA A 344 2.59 -31.11 -5.97
CA ALA A 344 2.25 -30.55 -7.26
C ALA A 344 3.23 -31.03 -8.35
N GLU A 345 2.70 -31.62 -9.42
CA GLU A 345 3.46 -31.90 -10.64
C GLU A 345 3.67 -30.63 -11.48
N ASP A 346 2.69 -29.71 -11.52
CA ASP A 346 2.75 -28.41 -12.16
C ASP A 346 2.26 -27.30 -11.23
N LEU A 347 3.14 -26.33 -10.93
CA LEU A 347 2.83 -25.22 -10.06
C LEU A 347 1.82 -24.25 -10.70
N LEU A 348 1.79 -24.13 -12.03
CA LEU A 348 0.87 -23.27 -12.74
C LEU A 348 -0.57 -23.79 -12.64
N GLU A 349 -0.77 -25.10 -12.80
CA GLU A 349 -2.06 -25.76 -12.63
C GLU A 349 -2.52 -25.69 -11.18
N LEU A 350 -1.63 -25.99 -10.22
CA LEU A 350 -1.91 -25.85 -8.79
C LEU A 350 -2.40 -24.45 -8.43
N MET A 351 -1.77 -23.40 -8.97
CA MET A 351 -2.15 -22.01 -8.72
C MET A 351 -3.50 -21.65 -9.35
N ALA A 352 -3.79 -22.16 -10.54
CA ALA A 352 -5.08 -21.96 -11.19
C ALA A 352 -6.21 -22.60 -10.37
N ASP A 353 -5.98 -23.80 -9.81
CA ASP A 353 -6.94 -24.47 -8.93
C ASP A 353 -7.07 -23.77 -7.59
N GLU A 354 -5.98 -23.28 -6.99
CA GLU A 354 -6.05 -22.50 -5.76
C GLU A 354 -6.93 -21.24 -5.94
N VAL A 355 -6.79 -20.54 -7.06
CA VAL A 355 -7.63 -19.37 -7.38
C VAL A 355 -9.12 -19.76 -7.47
N ARG A 356 -9.42 -20.91 -8.07
CA ARG A 356 -10.81 -21.41 -8.14
C ARG A 356 -11.36 -21.76 -6.77
N GLU A 357 -10.59 -22.48 -5.95
CA GLU A 357 -11.03 -22.94 -4.61
C GLU A 357 -11.15 -21.79 -3.61
N ARG A 358 -10.36 -20.73 -3.77
CA ARG A 358 -10.44 -19.55 -2.92
C ARG A 358 -11.83 -18.92 -2.91
N ARG A 359 -12.61 -19.10 -3.98
CA ARG A 359 -14.02 -18.67 -4.04
C ARG A 359 -14.89 -19.35 -2.98
N PHE A 360 -14.52 -20.53 -2.53
CA PHE A 360 -15.27 -21.35 -1.55
C PHE A 360 -14.64 -21.33 -0.15
N ALA A 361 -13.61 -20.51 0.08
CA ALA A 361 -13.00 -20.40 1.40
C ALA A 361 -14.01 -19.87 2.44
N SER A 362 -13.81 -20.23 3.72
CA SER A 362 -14.66 -19.81 4.83
C SER A 362 -14.72 -18.28 4.94
N PHE A 363 -15.83 -17.79 5.46
CA PHE A 363 -16.00 -16.37 5.72
C PHE A 363 -15.21 -15.94 6.96
N VAL A 364 -14.74 -14.69 6.96
CA VAL A 364 -13.94 -14.11 8.05
C VAL A 364 -14.50 -12.80 8.59
N ARG A 365 -15.48 -12.19 7.91
CA ARG A 365 -16.17 -10.99 8.34
C ARG A 365 -17.55 -10.91 7.73
N LEU A 366 -18.52 -10.47 8.53
CA LEU A 366 -19.87 -10.07 8.13
C LEU A 366 -20.04 -8.58 8.49
N GLU A 367 -20.27 -7.72 7.51
CA GLU A 367 -20.61 -6.31 7.71
C GLU A 367 -22.11 -6.12 7.58
N VAL A 368 -22.73 -5.47 8.54
CA VAL A 368 -24.18 -5.21 8.59
C VAL A 368 -24.44 -3.77 9.00
N GLN A 369 -25.56 -3.22 8.59
CA GLN A 369 -26.01 -1.92 9.09
C GLN A 369 -26.50 -2.02 10.54
N ASP A 370 -26.37 -0.93 11.31
CA ASP A 370 -26.77 -0.89 12.72
C ASP A 370 -28.29 -1.04 12.91
N THR A 371 -29.07 -0.78 11.88
CA THR A 371 -30.53 -0.98 11.83
C THR A 371 -30.97 -2.42 11.67
N MET A 372 -30.07 -3.35 11.28
CA MET A 372 -30.43 -4.75 11.09
C MET A 372 -30.81 -5.39 12.42
N PRO A 373 -31.99 -6.02 12.54
CA PRO A 373 -32.45 -6.70 13.76
C PRO A 373 -31.52 -7.85 14.15
N GLN A 374 -31.44 -8.14 15.46
CA GLN A 374 -30.56 -9.19 16.00
C GLN A 374 -30.92 -10.58 15.42
N TYR A 375 -32.19 -10.92 15.29
CA TYR A 375 -32.60 -12.22 14.76
C TYR A 375 -32.20 -12.48 13.30
N ILE A 376 -32.08 -11.39 12.49
CA ILE A 376 -31.55 -11.49 11.12
C ILE A 376 -30.04 -11.69 11.17
N ARG A 377 -29.34 -10.97 12.06
CA ARG A 377 -27.89 -11.16 12.27
C ARG A 377 -27.57 -12.60 12.69
N ASP A 378 -28.35 -13.14 13.64
CA ASP A 378 -28.22 -14.52 14.11
C ASP A 378 -28.44 -15.50 12.95
N LYS A 379 -29.49 -15.30 12.14
CA LYS A 379 -29.77 -16.13 10.96
C LYS A 379 -28.66 -16.09 9.92
N LEU A 380 -28.04 -14.92 9.68
CA LEU A 380 -26.90 -14.80 8.77
C LEU A 380 -25.66 -15.48 9.36
N VAL A 381 -25.39 -15.30 10.66
CA VAL A 381 -24.27 -15.97 11.35
C VAL A 381 -24.40 -17.49 11.26
N ASP A 382 -25.60 -18.03 11.51
CA ASP A 382 -25.86 -19.49 11.43
C ASP A 382 -25.73 -20.04 10.00
N SER A 383 -25.95 -19.20 8.98
CA SER A 383 -25.92 -19.59 7.56
C SER A 383 -24.54 -19.45 6.91
N LEU A 384 -23.64 -18.69 7.49
CA LEU A 384 -22.33 -18.35 6.90
C LEU A 384 -21.21 -19.15 7.58
N ASP A 385 -20.65 -20.12 6.85
CA ASP A 385 -19.56 -20.97 7.35
C ASP A 385 -18.35 -20.17 7.83
N GLY A 386 -17.93 -20.44 9.06
CA GLY A 386 -16.76 -19.81 9.68
C GLY A 386 -17.01 -18.45 10.34
N ILE A 387 -18.26 -17.92 10.30
CA ILE A 387 -18.63 -16.66 10.99
C ILE A 387 -19.12 -16.96 12.41
N THR A 388 -18.71 -16.10 13.32
CA THR A 388 -19.19 -16.04 14.72
C THR A 388 -19.72 -14.63 15.02
N HIS A 389 -20.41 -14.43 16.12
CA HIS A 389 -20.90 -13.10 16.51
C HIS A 389 -19.77 -12.06 16.68
N THR A 390 -18.55 -12.49 16.96
CA THR A 390 -17.37 -11.58 17.06
C THR A 390 -16.83 -11.13 15.70
N ASP A 391 -17.26 -11.77 14.61
CA ASP A 391 -16.88 -11.41 13.24
C ASP A 391 -17.86 -10.43 12.58
N VAL A 392 -18.95 -10.09 13.28
CA VAL A 392 -19.98 -9.16 12.79
C VAL A 392 -19.53 -7.73 13.08
N ILE A 393 -19.27 -6.97 12.04
CA ILE A 393 -18.93 -5.55 12.12
C ILE A 393 -20.16 -4.72 11.78
N THR A 394 -20.56 -3.86 12.72
CA THR A 394 -21.73 -3.01 12.54
C THR A 394 -21.32 -1.65 11.96
N VAL A 395 -21.93 -1.25 10.86
CA VAL A 395 -21.74 0.03 10.18
C VAL A 395 -22.94 0.94 10.44
N PRO A 396 -22.76 2.24 10.76
CA PRO A 396 -23.87 3.18 10.87
C PRO A 396 -24.74 3.22 9.61
N HIS A 397 -26.05 3.18 9.75
CA HIS A 397 -27.02 2.98 8.64
C HIS A 397 -26.98 4.08 7.55
N ARG A 398 -26.52 5.29 7.85
CA ARG A 398 -26.36 6.37 6.86
C ARG A 398 -25.17 6.17 5.96
N ALA A 399 -24.18 5.42 6.40
CA ALA A 399 -22.97 5.18 5.63
C ALA A 399 -23.11 3.90 4.78
N PRO A 400 -22.63 3.89 3.54
CA PRO A 400 -22.69 2.70 2.68
C PRO A 400 -21.80 1.59 3.23
N LEU A 401 -22.22 0.32 3.16
CA LEU A 401 -21.33 -0.79 3.45
C LEU A 401 -20.18 -0.82 2.41
N GLY A 402 -18.99 -1.24 2.85
CA GLY A 402 -17.85 -1.33 1.95
C GLY A 402 -17.41 0.04 1.41
N PHE A 403 -16.94 0.92 2.28
CA PHE A 403 -16.42 2.26 1.93
C PHE A 403 -15.35 2.25 0.84
N GLY A 404 -14.70 1.10 0.61
CA GLY A 404 -13.61 0.97 -0.34
C GLY A 404 -13.96 1.34 -1.78
N SER A 405 -15.25 1.36 -2.15
CA SER A 405 -15.69 1.74 -3.50
C SER A 405 -16.01 3.22 -3.68
N ILE A 406 -15.98 4.02 -2.60
CA ILE A 406 -16.48 5.40 -2.68
C ILE A 406 -15.62 6.32 -3.55
N ASP A 407 -14.36 6.03 -3.74
CA ASP A 407 -13.48 6.79 -4.63
C ASP A 407 -13.63 6.42 -6.11
N SER A 408 -14.46 5.41 -6.43
CA SER A 408 -14.85 5.07 -7.80
C SER A 408 -16.06 5.89 -8.30
N LEU A 409 -16.55 6.85 -7.52
CA LEU A 409 -17.54 7.81 -7.96
C LEU A 409 -17.13 8.43 -9.31
N PRO A 410 -17.96 8.33 -10.38
CA PRO A 410 -17.61 8.84 -11.71
C PRO A 410 -17.78 10.37 -11.79
N VAL A 411 -17.05 11.09 -10.92
CA VAL A 411 -17.07 12.54 -10.83
C VAL A 411 -16.35 13.16 -12.03
N ASP A 412 -17.03 14.06 -12.71
CA ASP A 412 -16.40 14.93 -13.70
C ASP A 412 -15.84 16.16 -12.98
N PHE A 413 -14.52 16.23 -12.84
CA PHE A 413 -13.86 17.33 -12.16
C PHE A 413 -13.88 18.64 -12.99
N GLY A 414 -14.20 18.58 -14.30
CA GLY A 414 -14.20 19.74 -15.17
C GLY A 414 -12.87 20.49 -15.10
N MET A 415 -12.94 21.79 -14.77
CA MET A 415 -11.76 22.64 -14.55
C MET A 415 -11.42 22.85 -13.06
N ASP A 416 -12.16 22.27 -12.13
CA ASP A 416 -11.88 22.40 -10.70
C ASP A 416 -10.80 21.43 -10.23
N VAL A 417 -9.56 21.82 -10.48
CA VAL A 417 -8.37 21.07 -10.06
C VAL A 417 -8.10 21.15 -8.54
N SER A 418 -8.87 21.94 -7.80
CA SER A 418 -8.70 22.07 -6.35
C SER A 418 -9.19 20.84 -5.57
N LEU A 419 -10.04 20.02 -6.19
CA LEU A 419 -10.63 18.83 -5.59
C LEU A 419 -9.64 17.67 -5.44
N VAL A 420 -8.58 17.66 -6.22
CA VAL A 420 -7.56 16.60 -6.27
C VAL A 420 -6.15 17.19 -6.17
N TYR A 421 -5.18 16.34 -5.82
CA TYR A 421 -3.77 16.77 -5.92
C TYR A 421 -3.43 17.17 -7.35
N PRO A 422 -2.69 18.30 -7.55
CA PRO A 422 -2.18 18.64 -8.86
C PRO A 422 -1.40 17.45 -9.46
N PRO A 423 -1.65 17.07 -10.73
CA PRO A 423 -0.97 15.92 -11.32
C PRO A 423 0.55 16.13 -11.31
N TRP A 424 1.27 15.15 -10.79
CA TRP A 424 2.72 15.13 -10.85
C TRP A 424 3.20 14.52 -12.16
N ALA A 425 3.97 15.27 -12.94
CA ALA A 425 4.64 14.77 -14.14
C ALA A 425 6.08 14.34 -13.80
N PRO A 426 6.39 13.04 -13.74
CA PRO A 426 7.73 12.54 -13.46
C PRO A 426 8.75 13.06 -14.45
N ARG A 427 9.96 13.39 -13.98
CA ARG A 427 11.03 13.98 -14.80
C ARG A 427 12.03 12.94 -15.28
N THR A 428 12.54 13.11 -16.49
CA THR A 428 13.66 12.30 -16.97
C THR A 428 14.91 12.60 -16.14
N HIS A 429 15.64 11.54 -15.75
CA HIS A 429 16.90 11.72 -15.04
C HIS A 429 17.90 12.48 -15.92
N PRO A 430 18.64 13.48 -15.40
CA PRO A 430 19.53 14.33 -16.20
C PRO A 430 20.57 13.60 -17.05
N ARG A 431 21.03 12.42 -16.61
CA ARG A 431 21.98 11.59 -17.37
C ARG A 431 21.30 10.80 -18.50
N LEU A 432 19.96 10.77 -18.55
CA LEU A 432 19.15 10.06 -19.57
C LEU A 432 18.45 11.03 -20.53
N GLU A 433 18.56 12.35 -20.33
CA GLU A 433 17.97 13.33 -21.25
C GLU A 433 18.56 13.23 -22.66
N GLN A 434 17.71 13.50 -23.64
CA GLN A 434 18.12 13.55 -25.03
C GLN A 434 19.21 14.61 -25.25
N VAL A 435 20.21 14.26 -26.04
CA VAL A 435 21.26 15.18 -26.44
C VAL A 435 21.09 15.48 -27.93
N ARG A 436 20.79 16.74 -28.28
CA ARG A 436 20.59 17.22 -29.66
C ARG A 436 19.43 16.52 -30.40
N GLY A 437 18.41 16.06 -29.71
CA GLY A 437 17.26 15.36 -30.29
C GLY A 437 17.47 13.86 -30.51
N GLU A 438 18.66 13.32 -30.20
CA GLU A 438 18.93 11.89 -30.24
C GLU A 438 18.72 11.25 -28.85
N GLU A 439 18.08 10.07 -28.84
CA GLU A 439 17.91 9.28 -27.62
C GLU A 439 19.27 8.82 -27.10
N ARG A 440 19.59 9.15 -25.84
CA ARG A 440 20.83 8.69 -25.23
C ARG A 440 20.73 7.22 -24.87
N SER A 441 21.76 6.44 -25.24
CA SER A 441 21.84 5.05 -24.79
C SER A 441 21.95 4.97 -23.28
N ILE A 442 21.01 4.22 -22.65
CA ILE A 442 21.05 3.98 -21.20
C ILE A 442 22.31 3.23 -20.79
N PHE A 443 22.82 2.34 -21.63
CA PHE A 443 24.07 1.60 -21.40
C PHE A 443 25.27 2.54 -21.32
N ALA A 444 25.32 3.56 -22.17
CA ALA A 444 26.37 4.58 -22.10
C ALA A 444 26.27 5.39 -20.81
N ALA A 445 25.05 5.73 -20.38
CA ALA A 445 24.85 6.43 -19.13
C ALA A 445 25.29 5.60 -17.90
N ILE A 446 25.00 4.30 -17.88
CA ILE A 446 25.41 3.39 -16.80
C ILE A 446 26.93 3.20 -16.80
N ARG A 447 27.57 3.17 -17.96
CA ARG A 447 29.02 3.04 -18.07
C ARG A 447 29.76 4.25 -17.50
N ASP A 448 29.16 5.44 -17.58
CA ASP A 448 29.73 6.67 -16.99
C ASP A 448 29.67 6.65 -15.44
N GLY A 449 29.26 5.57 -14.80
CA GLY A 449 29.13 5.34 -13.36
C GLY A 449 27.73 4.86 -13.00
N ASP A 450 27.56 4.35 -11.79
CA ASP A 450 26.28 3.91 -11.29
C ASP A 450 25.22 5.01 -11.37
N LEU A 451 23.95 4.62 -11.58
CA LEU A 451 22.84 5.53 -11.77
C LEU A 451 21.71 5.15 -10.79
N LEU A 452 21.33 6.09 -9.94
CA LEU A 452 20.17 5.95 -9.07
C LEU A 452 18.99 6.71 -9.66
N VAL A 453 17.81 6.07 -9.70
CA VAL A 453 16.54 6.71 -10.03
C VAL A 453 15.60 6.62 -8.86
N HIS A 454 14.86 7.70 -8.57
CA HIS A 454 13.93 7.81 -7.45
C HIS A 454 12.51 8.06 -7.98
N HIS A 455 11.71 7.01 -8.08
CA HIS A 455 10.30 7.11 -8.45
C HIS A 455 9.46 7.64 -7.28
N PRO A 456 8.36 8.36 -7.52
CA PRO A 456 7.79 8.83 -8.78
C PRO A 456 8.44 10.12 -9.30
N TYR A 457 9.45 10.66 -8.62
CA TYR A 457 10.08 11.95 -8.97
C TYR A 457 10.80 11.85 -10.32
N VAL A 458 11.54 10.76 -10.51
CA VAL A 458 12.15 10.39 -11.78
C VAL A 458 11.24 9.41 -12.53
N SER A 459 11.07 9.63 -13.83
CA SER A 459 10.19 8.84 -14.69
C SER A 459 10.66 7.39 -14.83
N PHE A 460 9.76 6.46 -14.52
CA PHE A 460 9.95 5.03 -14.76
C PHE A 460 10.07 4.73 -16.26
N ALA A 461 9.24 5.38 -17.09
CA ALA A 461 9.23 5.18 -18.54
C ALA A 461 10.57 5.53 -19.19
N THR A 462 11.17 6.69 -18.80
CA THR A 462 12.45 7.14 -19.38
C THR A 462 13.69 6.55 -18.67
N SER A 463 13.52 5.62 -17.75
CA SER A 463 14.61 4.95 -17.02
C SER A 463 14.45 3.43 -17.04
N THR A 464 13.76 2.85 -16.08
CA THR A 464 13.65 1.39 -15.90
C THR A 464 12.99 0.70 -17.10
N GLN A 465 11.93 1.28 -17.66
CA GLN A 465 11.29 0.78 -18.87
C GLN A 465 12.24 0.88 -20.08
N THR A 466 12.84 2.05 -20.30
CA THR A 466 13.82 2.29 -21.38
C THR A 466 14.99 1.29 -21.32
N PHE A 467 15.44 0.88 -20.12
CA PHE A 467 16.51 -0.10 -19.95
C PHE A 467 16.17 -1.44 -20.64
N ILE A 468 14.98 -1.96 -20.42
CA ILE A 468 14.55 -3.22 -21.05
C ILE A 468 14.19 -3.02 -22.53
N GLU A 469 13.56 -1.90 -22.87
CA GLU A 469 13.19 -1.59 -24.27
C GLU A 469 14.42 -1.40 -25.17
N GLN A 470 15.43 -0.65 -24.75
CA GLN A 470 16.68 -0.52 -25.48
C GLN A 470 17.42 -1.87 -25.57
N ALA A 471 17.43 -2.66 -24.48
CA ALA A 471 18.01 -4.00 -24.48
C ALA A 471 17.31 -4.91 -25.49
N SER A 472 16.01 -4.81 -25.66
CA SER A 472 15.26 -5.65 -26.60
C SER A 472 15.62 -5.37 -28.08
N ARG A 473 16.00 -4.13 -28.41
CA ARG A 473 16.29 -3.68 -29.78
C ARG A 473 17.79 -3.69 -30.12
N ASP A 474 18.68 -3.57 -29.13
CA ASP A 474 20.13 -3.47 -29.36
C ASP A 474 20.71 -4.78 -29.87
N PRO A 475 21.30 -4.82 -31.10
CA PRO A 475 21.85 -6.04 -31.69
C PRO A 475 23.03 -6.63 -30.90
N ASN A 476 23.69 -5.82 -30.06
CA ASN A 476 24.82 -6.27 -29.24
C ASN A 476 24.36 -6.93 -27.92
N VAL A 477 23.08 -6.84 -27.55
CA VAL A 477 22.53 -7.54 -26.40
C VAL A 477 22.28 -8.99 -26.74
N LEU A 478 22.88 -9.89 -25.96
CA LEU A 478 22.81 -11.34 -26.15
C LEU A 478 21.77 -12.00 -25.26
N SER A 479 21.63 -11.50 -24.02
CA SER A 479 20.70 -12.08 -23.05
C SER A 479 20.08 -11.03 -22.16
N ILE A 480 18.81 -11.26 -21.78
CA ILE A 480 18.06 -10.47 -20.80
C ILE A 480 17.49 -11.45 -19.77
N LYS A 481 17.68 -11.16 -18.48
CA LYS A 481 17.04 -11.89 -17.38
C LYS A 481 16.27 -10.90 -16.51
N SER A 482 15.07 -11.25 -16.07
CA SER A 482 14.25 -10.36 -15.23
C SER A 482 13.35 -11.14 -14.28
N THR A 483 13.07 -10.54 -13.12
CA THR A 483 12.05 -11.04 -12.19
C THR A 483 10.78 -10.23 -12.39
N LEU A 484 9.62 -10.88 -12.49
CA LEU A 484 8.29 -10.24 -12.55
C LEU A 484 7.45 -10.72 -11.37
N TYR A 485 6.88 -9.78 -10.62
CA TYR A 485 6.05 -10.05 -9.45
C TYR A 485 4.61 -9.53 -9.66
N ARG A 486 4.47 -8.23 -9.89
CA ARG A 486 3.21 -7.54 -10.23
C ARG A 486 3.46 -6.62 -11.39
N THR A 487 2.68 -6.74 -12.44
CA THR A 487 2.78 -5.85 -13.60
C THR A 487 1.39 -5.53 -14.15
N SER A 488 1.27 -4.51 -15.00
CA SER A 488 -0.02 -4.11 -15.61
C SER A 488 -0.45 -5.08 -16.72
N ASN A 489 -1.74 -5.12 -17.05
CA ASN A 489 -2.29 -6.01 -18.10
C ASN A 489 -1.59 -5.83 -19.45
N ASN A 490 -1.29 -4.60 -19.84
CA ASN A 490 -0.53 -4.29 -21.06
C ASN A 490 0.86 -3.75 -20.70
N SER A 491 1.64 -4.56 -19.98
CA SER A 491 2.96 -4.16 -19.48
C SER A 491 3.95 -3.91 -20.61
N PRO A 492 4.52 -2.70 -20.75
CA PRO A 492 5.58 -2.42 -21.71
C PRO A 492 6.84 -3.26 -21.46
N ILE A 493 7.11 -3.63 -20.20
CA ILE A 493 8.24 -4.50 -19.82
C ILE A 493 8.02 -5.92 -20.39
N VAL A 494 6.82 -6.50 -20.22
CA VAL A 494 6.50 -7.83 -20.77
C VAL A 494 6.60 -7.80 -22.29
N ASN A 495 6.02 -6.79 -22.94
CA ASN A 495 6.09 -6.63 -24.40
C ASN A 495 7.53 -6.47 -24.90
N ALA A 496 8.38 -5.75 -24.17
CA ALA A 496 9.79 -5.61 -24.52
C ALA A 496 10.58 -6.93 -24.35
N LEU A 497 10.27 -7.75 -23.35
CA LEU A 497 10.87 -9.08 -23.17
C LEU A 497 10.45 -10.05 -24.29
N ILE A 498 9.17 -10.04 -24.67
CA ILE A 498 8.66 -10.79 -25.82
C ILE A 498 9.42 -10.36 -27.09
N LYS A 499 9.49 -9.05 -27.33
CA LYS A 499 10.21 -8.50 -28.49
C LYS A 499 11.69 -8.88 -28.51
N ALA A 500 12.33 -8.98 -27.34
CA ALA A 500 13.72 -9.42 -27.24
C ALA A 500 13.87 -10.89 -27.67
N ALA A 501 12.96 -11.78 -27.27
CA ALA A 501 12.96 -13.18 -27.68
C ALA A 501 12.71 -13.31 -29.20
N GLU A 502 11.73 -12.59 -29.75
CA GLU A 502 11.49 -12.52 -31.19
C GLU A 502 12.71 -12.01 -31.99
N ASN A 503 13.51 -11.12 -31.39
CA ASN A 503 14.78 -10.65 -32.00
C ASN A 503 15.94 -11.64 -31.77
N GLY A 504 15.68 -12.87 -31.36
CA GLY A 504 16.67 -13.95 -31.21
C GLY A 504 17.56 -13.85 -29.98
N LYS A 505 17.21 -13.03 -28.96
CA LYS A 505 17.99 -12.93 -27.73
C LYS A 505 17.61 -14.03 -26.75
N GLN A 506 18.56 -14.44 -25.89
CA GLN A 506 18.27 -15.35 -24.79
C GLN A 506 17.52 -14.60 -23.68
N VAL A 507 16.22 -14.87 -23.51
CA VAL A 507 15.39 -14.22 -22.51
C VAL A 507 14.98 -15.23 -21.44
N ALA A 508 15.30 -14.94 -20.17
CA ALA A 508 14.89 -15.76 -19.04
C ALA A 508 14.11 -14.89 -18.05
N VAL A 509 12.90 -15.31 -17.72
CA VAL A 509 11.99 -14.55 -16.86
C VAL A 509 11.52 -15.43 -15.71
N LEU A 510 11.70 -14.94 -14.49
CA LEU A 510 11.02 -15.54 -13.36
C LEU A 510 9.70 -14.79 -13.13
N VAL A 511 8.57 -15.48 -13.26
CA VAL A 511 7.24 -14.96 -12.95
C VAL A 511 6.79 -15.54 -11.62
N GLU A 512 6.54 -14.67 -10.64
CA GLU A 512 6.06 -15.11 -9.31
C GLU A 512 4.55 -15.34 -9.36
N LEU A 513 4.13 -16.59 -9.46
CA LEU A 513 2.70 -16.95 -9.55
C LEU A 513 1.93 -16.71 -8.24
N LYS A 514 2.61 -16.76 -7.09
CA LYS A 514 2.01 -16.57 -5.75
C LYS A 514 1.82 -15.09 -5.39
N ALA A 515 1.80 -14.17 -6.38
CA ALA A 515 1.49 -12.76 -6.14
C ALA A 515 -0.01 -12.62 -5.82
N ARG A 516 -0.37 -12.57 -4.54
CA ARG A 516 -1.77 -12.56 -4.07
C ARG A 516 -2.59 -11.48 -4.77
N PHE A 517 -3.76 -11.89 -5.30
CA PHE A 517 -4.71 -11.12 -6.12
C PHE A 517 -4.24 -10.82 -7.57
N ASP A 518 -3.05 -11.25 -7.96
CA ASP A 518 -2.52 -11.13 -9.33
C ASP A 518 -2.23 -12.50 -9.95
N GLU A 519 -2.62 -13.59 -9.28
CA GLU A 519 -2.27 -14.96 -9.69
C GLU A 519 -2.75 -15.28 -11.11
N ALA A 520 -4.04 -15.07 -11.40
CA ALA A 520 -4.62 -15.33 -12.73
C ALA A 520 -3.94 -14.49 -13.83
N ARG A 521 -3.61 -13.24 -13.50
CA ARG A 521 -2.89 -12.35 -14.43
C ARG A 521 -1.48 -12.85 -14.69
N ASN A 522 -0.76 -13.26 -13.65
CA ASN A 522 0.61 -13.72 -13.75
C ASN A 522 0.70 -15.06 -14.54
N VAL A 523 -0.31 -15.94 -14.42
CA VAL A 523 -0.47 -17.12 -15.27
C VAL A 523 -0.56 -16.72 -16.73
N GLY A 524 -1.42 -15.76 -17.07
CA GLY A 524 -1.55 -15.27 -18.45
C GLY A 524 -0.27 -14.66 -19.02
N PHE A 525 0.52 -13.94 -18.21
CA PHE A 525 1.82 -13.42 -18.64
C PHE A 525 2.85 -14.53 -18.86
N ALA A 526 2.90 -15.51 -18.00
CA ALA A 526 3.79 -16.65 -18.12
C ALA A 526 3.55 -17.36 -19.45
N GLN A 527 2.32 -17.69 -19.77
CA GLN A 527 1.93 -18.32 -21.04
C GLN A 527 2.31 -17.49 -22.29
N ARG A 528 2.09 -16.16 -22.24
CA ARG A 528 2.47 -15.27 -23.36
C ARG A 528 3.99 -15.23 -23.55
N LEU A 529 4.78 -15.20 -22.48
CA LEU A 529 6.24 -15.20 -22.55
C LEU A 529 6.76 -16.53 -23.10
N GLU A 530 6.22 -17.66 -22.67
CA GLU A 530 6.57 -18.99 -23.18
C GLU A 530 6.26 -19.15 -24.67
N THR A 531 5.06 -18.73 -25.08
CA THR A 531 4.65 -18.75 -26.49
C THR A 531 5.60 -17.94 -27.37
N ALA A 532 6.19 -16.87 -26.84
CA ALA A 532 7.19 -16.06 -27.54
C ALA A 532 8.61 -16.64 -27.49
N GLY A 533 8.83 -17.81 -26.87
CA GLY A 533 10.13 -18.48 -26.77
C GLY A 533 11.02 -17.98 -25.60
N CYS A 534 10.45 -17.29 -24.61
CA CYS A 534 11.18 -16.97 -23.39
C CYS A 534 11.31 -18.21 -22.51
N ASN A 535 12.45 -18.34 -21.79
CA ASN A 535 12.60 -19.33 -20.74
C ASN A 535 11.95 -18.80 -19.44
N VAL A 536 10.82 -19.38 -19.05
CA VAL A 536 10.04 -18.94 -17.89
C VAL A 536 10.23 -19.89 -16.71
N ALA A 537 10.41 -19.32 -15.50
CA ALA A 537 10.37 -20.05 -14.24
C ALA A 537 9.25 -19.47 -13.35
N TYR A 538 8.55 -20.33 -12.61
CA TYR A 538 7.35 -20.01 -11.83
C TYR A 538 7.62 -19.79 -10.34
N GLY A 539 8.77 -19.21 -10.01
CA GLY A 539 9.20 -19.01 -8.64
C GLY A 539 10.20 -20.04 -8.18
N VAL A 540 10.47 -20.07 -6.87
CA VAL A 540 11.36 -21.03 -6.21
C VAL A 540 10.53 -21.84 -5.21
N LYS A 541 10.65 -23.17 -5.25
CA LYS A 541 9.89 -24.08 -4.38
C LYS A 541 10.08 -23.72 -2.90
N GLY A 542 9.00 -23.69 -2.14
CA GLY A 542 9.00 -23.44 -0.70
C GLY A 542 9.23 -21.99 -0.27
N VAL A 543 9.64 -21.09 -1.19
CA VAL A 543 9.83 -19.65 -0.91
C VAL A 543 9.18 -18.79 -1.99
N LYS A 544 8.81 -17.56 -1.62
CA LYS A 544 8.20 -16.61 -2.53
C LYS A 544 9.24 -15.63 -3.06
N THR A 545 9.32 -15.46 -4.39
CA THR A 545 10.25 -14.50 -4.98
C THR A 545 9.72 -13.08 -4.87
N HIS A 546 10.47 -12.22 -4.19
CA HIS A 546 10.11 -10.81 -4.01
C HIS A 546 11.24 -9.86 -4.44
N SER A 547 12.37 -10.38 -4.91
CA SER A 547 13.46 -9.59 -5.47
C SER A 547 13.04 -8.88 -6.76
N LYS A 548 13.58 -7.68 -7.01
CA LYS A 548 13.41 -6.90 -8.23
C LYS A 548 14.77 -6.70 -8.85
N ALA A 549 15.12 -7.62 -9.75
CA ALA A 549 16.40 -7.63 -10.42
C ALA A 549 16.23 -7.86 -11.94
N SER A 550 17.02 -7.16 -12.72
CA SER A 550 17.16 -7.41 -14.16
C SER A 550 18.64 -7.39 -14.56
N LEU A 551 18.99 -8.28 -15.47
CA LEU A 551 20.33 -8.43 -16.00
C LEU A 551 20.30 -8.37 -17.52
N VAL A 552 21.12 -7.52 -18.11
CA VAL A 552 21.36 -7.44 -19.55
C VAL A 552 22.82 -7.75 -19.82
N VAL A 553 23.09 -8.78 -20.64
CA VAL A 553 24.44 -9.13 -21.08
C VAL A 553 24.64 -8.58 -22.49
N ARG A 554 25.56 -7.65 -22.64
CA ARG A 554 25.84 -6.92 -23.87
C ARG A 554 27.27 -7.18 -24.34
N ARG A 555 27.46 -7.44 -25.63
CA ARG A 555 28.78 -7.55 -26.24
C ARG A 555 29.34 -6.14 -26.53
N GLU A 556 30.58 -5.89 -26.13
CA GLU A 556 31.24 -4.63 -26.30
C GLU A 556 32.70 -4.89 -26.73
N GLY A 557 32.89 -4.85 -28.05
CA GLY A 557 34.12 -5.32 -28.65
C GLY A 557 34.33 -6.82 -28.35
N ALA A 558 35.41 -7.17 -27.72
CA ALA A 558 35.75 -8.54 -27.33
C ALA A 558 35.21 -8.95 -25.96
N LYS A 559 34.58 -8.04 -25.19
CA LYS A 559 34.11 -8.28 -23.82
C LYS A 559 32.60 -8.44 -23.77
N LEU A 560 32.14 -9.19 -22.77
CA LEU A 560 30.72 -9.25 -22.36
C LEU A 560 30.55 -8.40 -21.10
N VAL A 561 29.79 -7.34 -21.21
CA VAL A 561 29.50 -6.43 -20.10
C VAL A 561 28.11 -6.77 -19.54
N LYS A 562 28.00 -6.85 -18.23
CA LYS A 562 26.80 -7.14 -17.48
C LYS A 562 26.23 -5.81 -16.97
N TYR A 563 25.06 -5.47 -17.42
CA TYR A 563 24.29 -4.32 -16.95
C TYR A 563 23.19 -4.83 -16.04
N VAL A 564 23.12 -4.32 -14.84
CA VAL A 564 22.17 -4.75 -13.82
C VAL A 564 21.25 -3.61 -13.44
N HIS A 565 20.02 -3.95 -13.10
CA HIS A 565 19.09 -3.10 -12.38
C HIS A 565 18.65 -3.83 -11.12
N ILE A 566 18.73 -3.15 -9.96
CA ILE A 566 18.22 -3.64 -8.67
C ILE A 566 17.25 -2.59 -8.14
N GLY A 567 15.99 -2.99 -7.96
CA GLY A 567 14.92 -2.10 -7.53
C GLY A 567 14.39 -2.41 -6.12
N THR A 568 13.89 -1.38 -5.45
CA THR A 568 13.09 -1.56 -4.23
C THR A 568 11.62 -1.86 -4.59
N GLY A 569 11.15 -1.38 -5.76
CA GLY A 569 9.78 -1.52 -6.27
C GLY A 569 9.63 -2.44 -7.47
N ASN A 570 8.39 -2.87 -7.72
CA ASN A 570 8.05 -3.77 -8.82
C ASN A 570 8.24 -3.11 -10.19
N TYR A 571 8.40 -3.94 -11.23
CA TYR A 571 8.42 -3.50 -12.63
C TYR A 571 7.00 -3.21 -13.15
N ASN A 572 6.37 -2.20 -12.56
CA ASN A 572 5.01 -1.79 -12.88
C ASN A 572 4.92 -0.27 -13.03
N PRO A 573 4.64 0.27 -14.25
CA PRO A 573 4.54 1.70 -14.49
C PRO A 573 3.50 2.41 -13.63
N SER A 574 2.34 1.78 -13.39
CA SER A 574 1.25 2.37 -12.59
C SER A 574 1.67 2.58 -11.14
N THR A 575 2.23 1.53 -10.49
CA THR A 575 2.70 1.66 -9.10
C THR A 575 3.89 2.61 -8.99
N ALA A 576 4.77 2.66 -9.99
CA ALA A 576 5.90 3.59 -10.02
C ALA A 576 5.50 5.08 -10.09
N GLY A 577 4.24 5.38 -10.44
CA GLY A 577 3.68 6.74 -10.42
C GLY A 577 3.24 7.22 -9.04
N VAL A 578 3.07 6.31 -8.08
CA VAL A 578 2.49 6.62 -6.74
C VAL A 578 3.29 6.04 -5.57
N TYR A 579 4.18 5.07 -5.81
CA TYR A 579 5.07 4.51 -4.79
C TYR A 579 6.44 5.20 -4.85
N THR A 580 6.99 5.52 -3.69
CA THR A 580 8.37 5.97 -3.62
C THR A 580 9.30 4.76 -3.67
N ASP A 581 10.05 4.62 -4.78
CA ASP A 581 10.96 3.51 -4.99
C ASP A 581 12.28 3.96 -5.59
N PHE A 582 13.35 3.23 -5.27
CA PHE A 582 14.65 3.39 -5.90
C PHE A 582 14.93 2.30 -6.92
N GLY A 583 15.64 2.67 -7.99
CA GLY A 583 16.26 1.77 -8.96
C GLY A 583 17.73 2.09 -9.13
N LEU A 584 18.59 1.13 -8.81
CA LEU A 584 20.04 1.21 -9.01
C LEU A 584 20.41 0.55 -10.33
N PHE A 585 21.08 1.25 -11.22
CA PHE A 585 21.71 0.70 -12.42
C PHE A 585 23.22 0.68 -12.24
N SER A 586 23.84 -0.44 -12.55
CA SER A 586 25.29 -0.61 -12.49
C SER A 586 25.81 -1.50 -13.62
N CYS A 587 27.05 -1.36 -13.98
CA CYS A 587 27.80 -2.29 -14.80
C CYS A 587 29.09 -2.79 -14.09
N ASP A 588 29.11 -2.66 -12.76
CA ASP A 588 30.16 -3.23 -11.94
C ASP A 588 30.26 -4.75 -12.14
N GLU A 589 31.48 -5.25 -12.33
CA GLU A 589 31.69 -6.65 -12.70
C GLU A 589 31.30 -7.62 -11.59
N GLU A 590 31.61 -7.31 -10.33
CA GLU A 590 31.29 -8.17 -9.18
C GLU A 590 29.79 -8.19 -8.91
N MET A 591 29.13 -7.04 -8.95
CA MET A 591 27.67 -6.95 -8.84
C MET A 591 26.98 -7.70 -10.01
N GLY A 592 27.52 -7.57 -11.21
CA GLY A 592 27.05 -8.31 -12.39
C GLY A 592 27.19 -9.83 -12.22
N ASN A 593 28.30 -10.30 -11.63
CA ASN A 593 28.52 -11.72 -11.31
C ASN A 593 27.55 -12.20 -10.23
N ASP A 594 27.32 -11.42 -9.19
CA ASP A 594 26.36 -11.73 -8.15
C ASP A 594 24.93 -11.86 -8.71
N VAL A 595 24.52 -10.95 -9.59
CA VAL A 595 23.19 -11.03 -10.23
C VAL A 595 23.09 -12.25 -11.17
N VAL A 596 24.16 -12.62 -11.87
CA VAL A 596 24.21 -13.89 -12.64
C VAL A 596 23.96 -15.09 -11.71
N ASN A 597 24.63 -15.13 -10.55
CA ASN A 597 24.47 -16.20 -9.57
C ASN A 597 23.10 -16.21 -8.91
N LEU A 598 22.54 -15.00 -8.64
CA LEU A 598 21.16 -14.85 -8.20
C LEU A 598 20.18 -15.50 -9.20
N PHE A 599 20.33 -15.24 -10.50
CA PHE A 599 19.45 -15.86 -11.50
C PHE A 599 19.69 -17.36 -11.66
N LYS A 600 20.90 -17.88 -11.41
CA LYS A 600 21.13 -19.34 -11.33
C LYS A 600 20.35 -19.95 -10.15
N PHE A 601 20.38 -19.29 -8.99
CA PHE A 601 19.60 -19.72 -7.82
C PHE A 601 18.10 -19.67 -8.11
N LEU A 602 17.60 -18.55 -8.67
CA LEU A 602 16.17 -18.35 -8.99
C LEU A 602 15.65 -19.35 -10.04
N MET A 603 16.51 -19.84 -10.95
CA MET A 603 16.15 -20.80 -11.98
C MET A 603 16.42 -22.26 -11.56
N GLY A 604 16.66 -22.50 -10.27
CA GLY A 604 16.82 -23.85 -9.71
C GLY A 604 18.15 -24.56 -10.00
N HIS A 605 19.15 -23.86 -10.55
CA HIS A 605 20.36 -24.49 -11.03
C HIS A 605 21.53 -24.52 -10.04
N HIS A 606 21.52 -23.67 -9.02
CA HIS A 606 22.68 -23.57 -8.14
C HIS A 606 22.37 -22.89 -6.80
N TYR A 607 22.83 -23.51 -5.73
CA TYR A 607 22.83 -22.90 -4.41
C TYR A 607 24.18 -22.21 -4.19
N GLN A 608 24.17 -20.90 -3.96
CA GLN A 608 25.35 -20.14 -3.60
C GLN A 608 25.18 -19.54 -2.22
N GLU A 609 26.07 -19.87 -1.31
CA GLU A 609 25.96 -19.45 0.08
C GLU A 609 26.32 -17.98 0.30
N ARG A 610 27.24 -17.42 -0.48
CA ARG A 610 27.76 -16.07 -0.34
C ARG A 610 27.79 -15.31 -1.65
N PHE A 611 27.45 -14.02 -1.56
CA PHE A 611 27.56 -13.01 -2.61
C PHE A 611 28.57 -11.95 -2.18
N ASN A 612 29.18 -11.23 -3.13
CA ASN A 612 30.22 -10.23 -2.84
C ASN A 612 29.61 -8.86 -2.51
N LYS A 613 28.62 -8.42 -3.30
CA LYS A 613 27.99 -7.09 -3.21
C LYS A 613 26.50 -7.16 -2.92
N LEU A 614 25.92 -8.34 -2.96
CA LEU A 614 24.52 -8.56 -2.66
C LEU A 614 24.35 -9.31 -1.33
N ILE A 615 23.29 -8.99 -0.63
CA ILE A 615 22.79 -9.75 0.52
C ILE A 615 21.48 -10.38 0.08
N VAL A 616 21.38 -11.72 0.14
CA VAL A 616 20.25 -12.46 -0.40
C VAL A 616 19.53 -13.24 0.70
N ALA A 617 18.20 -13.05 0.81
CA ALA A 617 17.34 -13.89 1.61
C ALA A 617 16.80 -15.06 0.75
N PRO A 618 16.48 -16.23 1.37
CA PRO A 618 16.57 -16.57 2.79
C PRO A 618 17.95 -17.06 3.23
N LEU A 619 18.96 -16.91 2.39
CA LEU A 619 20.26 -17.54 2.59
C LEU A 619 20.97 -17.01 3.85
N ARG A 620 21.38 -15.74 3.84
CA ARG A 620 22.17 -15.15 4.93
C ARG A 620 21.70 -13.77 5.38
N MET A 621 20.64 -13.23 4.80
CA MET A 621 20.26 -11.83 5.02
C MET A 621 20.00 -11.49 6.49
N GLN A 622 19.33 -12.36 7.25
CA GLN A 622 19.10 -12.13 8.68
C GLN A 622 20.42 -12.05 9.44
N ALA A 623 21.31 -13.02 9.24
CA ALA A 623 22.61 -13.07 9.91
C ALA A 623 23.52 -11.88 9.55
N GLU A 624 23.51 -11.45 8.28
CA GLU A 624 24.29 -10.29 7.83
C GLU A 624 23.78 -8.99 8.49
N PHE A 625 22.45 -8.79 8.57
CA PHE A 625 21.90 -7.63 9.25
C PHE A 625 22.17 -7.64 10.76
N VAL A 626 22.05 -8.81 11.42
CA VAL A 626 22.42 -8.96 12.83
C VAL A 626 23.90 -8.62 13.03
N GLY A 627 24.79 -9.17 12.20
CA GLY A 627 26.22 -8.87 12.29
C GLY A 627 26.57 -7.40 12.09
N MET A 628 25.87 -6.69 11.18
CA MET A 628 26.04 -5.24 11.03
C MET A 628 25.56 -4.46 12.24
N ILE A 629 24.42 -4.85 12.85
CA ILE A 629 23.89 -4.20 14.06
C ILE A 629 24.82 -4.45 15.25
N GLU A 630 25.29 -5.69 15.45
CA GLU A 630 26.24 -6.04 16.52
C GLU A 630 27.57 -5.32 16.37
N ARG A 631 28.06 -5.15 15.14
CA ARG A 631 29.26 -4.35 14.84
C ARG A 631 29.08 -2.90 15.29
N GLU A 632 27.92 -2.30 15.10
CA GLU A 632 27.63 -0.94 15.61
C GLU A 632 27.59 -0.92 17.14
N ALA A 633 27.04 -1.96 17.80
CA ALA A 633 27.07 -2.08 19.25
C ALA A 633 28.52 -2.13 19.76
N GLN A 634 29.36 -2.96 19.16
CA GLN A 634 30.78 -3.06 19.52
C GLN A 634 31.53 -1.73 19.28
N ASN A 635 31.27 -1.05 18.15
CA ASN A 635 31.83 0.27 17.88
C ASN A 635 31.45 1.29 18.96
N ALA A 636 30.18 1.28 19.45
CA ALA A 636 29.73 2.17 20.51
C ALA A 636 30.43 1.87 21.84
N LEU A 637 30.57 0.59 22.23
CA LEU A 637 31.30 0.16 23.43
C LEU A 637 32.79 0.56 23.40
N GLU A 638 33.38 0.56 22.21
CA GLU A 638 34.76 0.99 21.99
C GLU A 638 34.91 2.54 21.87
N GLY A 639 33.82 3.31 22.00
CA GLY A 639 33.83 4.77 21.86
C GLY A 639 34.02 5.26 20.42
N LYS A 640 33.87 4.39 19.43
CA LYS A 640 33.91 4.73 18.00
C LYS A 640 32.55 5.32 17.55
N PRO A 641 32.55 6.07 16.43
CA PRO A 641 31.28 6.49 15.83
C PRO A 641 30.34 5.32 15.51
N ALA A 642 29.13 5.32 16.06
CA ALA A 642 28.12 4.27 15.90
C ALA A 642 26.74 4.86 15.74
N LYS A 643 26.08 4.55 14.63
CA LYS A 643 24.70 5.04 14.32
C LYS A 643 24.05 4.16 13.29
N ILE A 644 22.77 3.86 13.49
CA ILE A 644 21.96 3.09 12.56
C ILE A 644 20.79 3.96 12.09
N ILE A 645 20.54 3.98 10.77
CA ILE A 645 19.31 4.52 10.19
C ILE A 645 18.74 3.47 9.25
N MET A 646 17.48 3.07 9.46
CA MET A 646 16.80 2.07 8.64
C MET A 646 15.46 2.58 8.18
N LYS A 647 15.21 2.57 6.87
CA LYS A 647 13.92 2.87 6.26
C LYS A 647 13.34 1.63 5.62
N MET A 648 12.09 1.28 5.97
CA MET A 648 11.41 0.07 5.50
C MET A 648 9.89 0.18 5.66
N ASN A 649 9.15 -0.83 5.16
CA ASN A 649 7.69 -0.84 5.33
C ASN A 649 7.23 -1.60 6.57
N GLY A 650 8.03 -2.53 7.09
CA GLY A 650 7.69 -3.29 8.28
C GLY A 650 8.89 -3.88 8.99
N LEU A 651 8.78 -3.98 10.31
CA LEU A 651 9.77 -4.55 11.21
C LEU A 651 9.04 -5.43 12.24
N ASP A 652 9.16 -6.76 12.10
CA ASP A 652 8.54 -7.73 13.00
C ASP A 652 9.43 -8.92 13.38
N ASP A 653 10.65 -9.01 12.82
CA ASP A 653 11.57 -10.10 13.12
C ASP A 653 12.12 -9.99 14.53
N PRO A 654 11.96 -11.02 15.39
CA PRO A 654 12.39 -10.97 16.79
C PRO A 654 13.91 -10.93 16.94
N THR A 655 14.67 -11.60 16.07
CA THR A 655 16.13 -11.60 16.13
C THR A 655 16.72 -10.25 15.82
N ILE A 656 16.20 -9.57 14.78
CA ILE A 656 16.57 -8.19 14.44
C ILE A 656 16.17 -7.24 15.58
N THR A 657 14.97 -7.43 16.15
CA THR A 657 14.49 -6.59 17.28
C THR A 657 15.41 -6.71 18.48
N ALA A 658 15.81 -7.94 18.85
CA ALA A 658 16.74 -8.17 19.97
C ALA A 658 18.11 -7.54 19.71
N ALA A 659 18.66 -7.69 18.50
CA ALA A 659 19.93 -7.06 18.13
C ALA A 659 19.86 -5.53 18.21
N LEU A 660 18.75 -4.90 17.76
CA LEU A 660 18.53 -3.45 17.89
C LEU A 660 18.44 -3.01 19.38
N TYR A 661 17.83 -3.82 20.25
CA TYR A 661 17.79 -3.52 21.69
C TYR A 661 19.17 -3.61 22.31
N ARG A 662 19.97 -4.64 22.00
CA ARG A 662 21.38 -4.71 22.46
C ARG A 662 22.19 -3.51 21.97
N ALA A 663 22.05 -3.15 20.71
CA ALA A 663 22.74 -1.99 20.15
C ALA A 663 22.32 -0.67 20.86
N SER A 664 21.04 -0.54 21.20
CA SER A 664 20.55 0.60 21.99
C SER A 664 21.14 0.62 23.39
N GLN A 665 21.22 -0.53 24.07
CA GLN A 665 21.84 -0.68 25.40
C GLN A 665 23.35 -0.34 25.35
N ALA A 666 24.03 -0.67 24.27
CA ALA A 666 25.43 -0.29 24.02
C ALA A 666 25.63 1.21 23.71
N GLY A 667 24.54 1.99 23.59
CA GLY A 667 24.59 3.43 23.33
C GLY A 667 24.50 3.85 21.85
N VAL A 668 24.23 2.91 20.94
CA VAL A 668 24.04 3.21 19.51
C VAL A 668 22.81 4.07 19.30
N LYS A 669 22.91 5.18 18.56
CA LYS A 669 21.76 5.98 18.16
C LYS A 669 21.08 5.35 16.95
N ILE A 670 19.81 4.92 17.13
CA ILE A 670 19.04 4.16 16.14
C ILE A 670 17.82 4.97 15.71
N HIS A 671 17.73 5.23 14.41
CA HIS A 671 16.58 5.87 13.78
C HIS A 671 15.89 4.89 12.83
N LEU A 672 14.64 4.55 13.11
CA LEU A 672 13.82 3.65 12.32
C LEU A 672 12.71 4.45 11.63
N ILE A 673 12.66 4.40 10.29
CA ILE A 673 11.61 5.02 9.48
C ILE A 673 10.74 3.88 8.95
N VAL A 674 9.63 3.59 9.65
CA VAL A 674 8.79 2.41 9.40
C VAL A 674 7.38 2.86 9.07
N ARG A 675 6.96 2.63 7.82
CA ARG A 675 5.63 3.05 7.36
C ARG A 675 4.49 2.29 8.02
N GLY A 676 4.56 0.97 8.07
CA GLY A 676 3.48 0.08 8.50
C GLY A 676 3.74 -0.56 9.87
N ILE A 677 3.79 -1.90 9.89
CA ILE A 677 4.02 -2.68 11.11
C ILE A 677 5.39 -2.37 11.71
N CYS A 678 5.40 -1.98 12.97
CA CYS A 678 6.60 -1.88 13.78
C CYS A 678 6.34 -2.54 15.13
N ARG A 679 7.06 -3.61 15.44
CA ARG A 679 6.95 -4.27 16.74
C ARG A 679 7.93 -3.72 17.78
N VAL A 680 8.94 -2.97 17.36
CA VAL A 680 9.89 -2.32 18.25
C VAL A 680 9.17 -1.26 19.08
N ARG A 681 9.32 -1.32 20.40
CA ARG A 681 8.84 -0.34 21.36
C ARG A 681 9.99 0.61 21.72
N PRO A 682 9.96 1.89 21.27
CA PRO A 682 11.02 2.85 21.57
C PRO A 682 10.90 3.40 23.00
N GLY A 683 11.99 3.93 23.54
CA GLY A 683 11.99 4.71 24.77
C GLY A 683 11.80 3.91 26.05
N ILE A 684 11.98 2.58 26.05
CA ILE A 684 12.01 1.76 27.26
C ILE A 684 13.35 1.99 27.96
N PRO A 685 13.36 2.44 29.25
CA PRO A 685 14.59 2.63 30.00
C PRO A 685 15.47 1.37 30.02
N ASN A 686 16.76 1.53 29.80
CA ASN A 686 17.77 0.47 29.77
C ASN A 686 17.55 -0.61 28.68
N VAL A 687 16.62 -0.39 27.72
CA VAL A 687 16.36 -1.32 26.61
C VAL A 687 16.42 -0.60 25.28
N SER A 688 15.54 0.38 25.05
CA SER A 688 15.35 1.03 23.73
C SER A 688 15.33 2.56 23.80
N GLU A 689 15.93 3.15 24.81
CA GLU A 689 15.96 4.60 25.02
C GLU A 689 16.68 5.36 23.90
N ASN A 690 17.60 4.70 23.18
CA ASN A 690 18.33 5.25 22.05
C ASN A 690 17.66 4.98 20.70
N ILE A 691 16.45 4.40 20.69
CA ILE A 691 15.69 4.11 19.48
C ILE A 691 14.61 5.17 19.29
N ARG A 692 14.60 5.78 18.11
CA ARG A 692 13.54 6.65 17.61
C ARG A 692 12.84 6.02 16.43
N VAL A 693 11.51 5.98 16.41
CA VAL A 693 10.70 5.41 15.32
C VAL A 693 9.83 6.50 14.73
N VAL A 694 9.93 6.67 13.40
CA VAL A 694 9.16 7.62 12.60
C VAL A 694 8.38 6.88 11.52
N SER A 695 7.16 7.34 11.20
CA SER A 695 6.33 6.83 10.11
C SER A 695 5.84 7.99 9.26
N ILE A 696 5.93 7.88 7.94
CA ILE A 696 5.50 8.91 7.00
C ILE A 696 4.35 8.38 6.18
N ILE A 697 3.24 9.13 6.18
CA ILE A 697 2.03 8.86 5.39
C ILE A 697 1.66 10.14 4.64
N GLY A 698 1.47 10.07 3.34
CA GLY A 698 1.14 11.24 2.53
C GLY A 698 0.67 10.86 1.12
N ARG A 699 0.77 11.80 0.21
CA ARG A 699 0.35 11.67 -1.18
C ARG A 699 0.94 10.45 -1.88
N PHE A 700 2.23 10.17 -1.68
CA PHE A 700 2.91 9.01 -2.23
C PHE A 700 3.07 7.92 -1.18
N LEU A 701 3.02 6.67 -1.59
CA LEU A 701 3.21 5.53 -0.70
C LEU A 701 4.71 5.32 -0.45
N GLU A 702 5.17 5.56 0.77
CA GLU A 702 6.54 5.31 1.19
C GLU A 702 6.84 3.81 1.10
N HIS A 703 7.68 3.40 0.13
CA HIS A 703 7.87 1.98 -0.19
C HIS A 703 9.33 1.54 -0.27
N HIS A 704 10.25 2.42 -0.57
CA HIS A 704 11.66 2.07 -0.69
C HIS A 704 12.29 1.63 0.65
N ARG A 705 13.31 0.76 0.58
CA ARG A 705 14.07 0.25 1.71
C ARG A 705 15.51 0.69 1.55
N VAL A 706 16.01 1.37 2.58
CA VAL A 706 17.38 1.88 2.65
C VAL A 706 17.90 1.68 4.06
N PHE A 707 19.12 1.17 4.17
CA PHE A 707 19.78 0.89 5.44
C PHE A 707 21.14 1.57 5.46
N ARG A 708 21.43 2.23 6.58
CA ARG A 708 22.70 2.94 6.80
C ARG A 708 23.31 2.54 8.12
N PHE A 709 24.60 2.22 8.11
CA PHE A 709 25.43 1.91 9.26
C PHE A 709 26.64 2.83 9.30
N GLU A 710 27.00 3.33 10.48
CA GLU A 710 28.14 4.27 10.66
C GLU A 710 29.49 3.56 10.53
N ASN A 711 29.58 2.33 10.99
CA ASN A 711 30.76 1.45 10.88
C ASN A 711 32.08 2.13 11.31
N GLY A 712 32.10 2.72 12.52
CA GLY A 712 33.30 3.35 13.03
C GLY A 712 33.79 4.55 12.22
N GLY A 713 32.91 5.21 11.43
CA GLY A 713 33.22 6.32 10.53
C GLY A 713 33.40 5.94 9.07
N SER A 714 33.37 4.63 8.73
CA SER A 714 33.36 4.12 7.35
C SER A 714 31.93 3.81 6.90
N THR A 715 31.07 4.82 6.81
CA THR A 715 29.63 4.71 6.59
C THR A 715 29.27 3.81 5.41
N GLU A 716 28.34 2.88 5.63
CA GLU A 716 27.85 1.95 4.64
C GLU A 716 26.36 2.19 4.35
N PHE A 717 26.00 2.10 3.08
CA PHE A 717 24.63 2.22 2.60
C PHE A 717 24.20 0.97 1.84
N TYR A 718 22.96 0.58 2.06
CA TYR A 718 22.33 -0.56 1.40
C TYR A 718 20.92 -0.20 0.94
N MET A 719 20.48 -0.75 -0.19
CA MET A 719 19.09 -0.62 -0.67
C MET A 719 18.62 -1.91 -1.30
N GLY A 720 17.31 -2.17 -1.24
CA GLY A 720 16.79 -3.39 -1.86
C GLY A 720 15.30 -3.64 -1.61
N SER A 721 14.92 -4.90 -1.80
CA SER A 721 13.51 -5.32 -1.76
C SER A 721 13.01 -5.73 -0.37
N ALA A 722 13.91 -6.02 0.58
CA ALA A 722 13.59 -6.62 1.86
C ALA A 722 13.09 -5.63 2.90
N ASP A 723 11.98 -5.95 3.55
CA ASP A 723 11.65 -5.44 4.88
C ASP A 723 12.28 -6.35 5.95
N LEU A 724 12.54 -5.85 7.15
CA LEU A 724 13.07 -6.65 8.26
C LEU A 724 11.94 -7.39 9.00
N MET A 725 11.17 -8.15 8.23
CA MET A 725 10.11 -9.01 8.71
C MET A 725 10.49 -10.47 8.57
N ARG A 726 10.06 -11.30 9.51
CA ARG A 726 10.37 -12.73 9.52
C ARG A 726 10.08 -13.42 8.18
N ARG A 727 8.95 -13.10 7.56
CA ARG A 727 8.57 -13.64 6.24
C ARG A 727 9.53 -13.21 5.12
N ASN A 728 10.07 -11.97 5.15
CA ASN A 728 11.01 -11.48 4.15
C ASN A 728 12.38 -12.15 4.32
N LEU A 729 12.84 -12.28 5.56
CA LEU A 729 14.17 -12.79 5.87
C LEU A 729 14.30 -14.31 5.71
N LEU A 730 13.20 -15.07 5.99
CA LEU A 730 13.25 -16.53 6.10
C LEU A 730 12.39 -17.29 5.06
N ARG A 731 11.39 -16.62 4.43
CA ARG A 731 10.42 -17.29 3.54
C ARG A 731 10.27 -16.62 2.17
N ARG A 732 11.19 -15.72 1.83
CA ARG A 732 11.19 -15.03 0.53
C ARG A 732 12.60 -14.97 -0.04
N VAL A 733 12.67 -14.90 -1.38
CA VAL A 733 13.89 -14.46 -2.04
C VAL A 733 13.85 -12.96 -2.14
N GLU A 734 14.70 -12.30 -1.38
CA GLU A 734 14.90 -10.85 -1.36
C GLU A 734 16.35 -10.53 -1.73
N VAL A 735 16.58 -9.32 -2.22
CA VAL A 735 17.91 -8.82 -2.57
C VAL A 735 18.12 -7.42 -2.01
N VAL A 736 19.25 -7.24 -1.37
CA VAL A 736 19.76 -5.95 -0.90
C VAL A 736 21.15 -5.75 -1.47
N ALA A 737 21.39 -4.60 -2.11
CA ALA A 737 22.67 -4.24 -2.72
C ALA A 737 23.39 -3.21 -1.85
N ARG A 738 24.70 -3.39 -1.66
CA ARG A 738 25.57 -2.39 -1.05
C ARG A 738 25.88 -1.28 -2.06
N ILE A 739 25.83 -0.04 -1.62
CA ILE A 739 26.08 1.15 -2.44
C ILE A 739 27.50 1.64 -2.21
N TYR A 740 28.30 1.72 -3.28
CA TYR A 740 29.70 2.13 -3.23
C TYR A 740 29.91 3.55 -3.78
N ASP A 741 29.07 4.02 -4.72
CA ASP A 741 29.19 5.38 -5.28
C ASP A 741 28.85 6.44 -4.23
N VAL A 742 29.83 7.28 -3.89
CA VAL A 742 29.71 8.32 -2.85
C VAL A 742 28.64 9.36 -3.18
N LYS A 743 28.35 9.61 -4.47
CA LYS A 743 27.29 10.55 -4.86
C LYS A 743 25.92 9.96 -4.55
N ILE A 744 25.74 8.67 -4.86
CA ILE A 744 24.51 7.96 -4.53
C ILE A 744 24.35 7.84 -3.01
N GLN A 745 25.42 7.57 -2.26
CA GLN A 745 25.38 7.57 -0.79
C GLN A 745 24.91 8.94 -0.24
N THR A 746 25.37 10.04 -0.86
CA THR A 746 24.95 11.39 -0.49
C THR A 746 23.46 11.62 -0.77
N GLU A 747 22.95 11.18 -1.94
CA GLU A 747 21.53 11.28 -2.29
C GLU A 747 20.66 10.49 -1.31
N LEU A 748 21.08 9.27 -0.94
CA LEU A 748 20.38 8.45 0.04
C LEU A 748 20.40 9.07 1.45
N GLN A 749 21.54 9.66 1.86
CA GLN A 749 21.64 10.36 3.15
C GLN A 749 20.69 11.57 3.20
N GLU A 750 20.68 12.40 2.13
CA GLU A 750 19.80 13.57 2.03
C GLU A 750 18.32 13.15 2.13
N MET A 751 17.93 12.05 1.49
CA MET A 751 16.57 11.51 1.58
C MET A 751 16.25 11.02 3.00
N LEU A 752 17.15 10.28 3.65
CA LEU A 752 16.94 9.81 5.03
C LEU A 752 16.84 10.98 6.02
N ASP A 753 17.68 12.00 5.87
CA ASP A 753 17.65 13.19 6.71
C ASP A 753 16.36 13.99 6.49
N ALA A 754 15.87 14.09 5.25
CA ALA A 754 14.59 14.72 4.93
C ALA A 754 13.41 13.98 5.58
N CYS A 755 13.41 12.63 5.55
CA CYS A 755 12.42 11.82 6.25
C CYS A 755 12.41 12.06 7.77
N LEU A 756 13.59 12.17 8.39
CA LEU A 756 13.71 12.38 9.84
C LEU A 756 13.39 13.81 10.27
N ALA A 757 13.51 14.76 9.37
CA ALA A 757 13.23 16.19 9.58
C ALA A 757 11.78 16.59 9.25
N ASP A 758 11.00 15.72 8.62
CA ASP A 758 9.61 15.99 8.24
C ASP A 758 8.74 16.28 9.47
N GLN A 759 7.99 17.39 9.42
CA GLN A 759 7.08 17.84 10.48
C GLN A 759 5.61 17.91 10.01
N VAL A 760 5.35 17.58 8.74
CA VAL A 760 4.01 17.66 8.14
C VAL A 760 3.39 16.28 7.99
N LEU A 761 4.12 15.33 7.41
CA LEU A 761 3.64 13.97 7.10
C LEU A 761 4.10 12.93 8.13
N ALA A 762 5.09 13.26 8.95
CA ALA A 762 5.71 12.33 9.87
C ALA A 762 4.92 12.17 11.19
N TRP A 763 4.89 10.93 11.65
CA TRP A 763 4.37 10.49 12.93
C TRP A 763 5.49 9.85 13.73
N GLU A 764 5.64 10.19 14.99
CA GLU A 764 6.64 9.62 15.90
C GLU A 764 5.96 8.63 16.86
N LEU A 765 6.51 7.42 16.98
CA LEU A 765 6.02 6.38 17.88
C LEU A 765 6.56 6.62 19.29
N GLY A 766 5.67 6.73 20.27
CA GLY A 766 6.02 6.82 21.68
C GLY A 766 6.21 5.47 22.37
N ALA A 767 6.82 5.49 23.55
CA ALA A 767 6.97 4.32 24.42
C ALA A 767 5.63 3.69 24.82
N ASP A 768 4.56 4.49 24.84
CA ASP A 768 3.18 4.07 25.11
C ASP A 768 2.49 3.36 23.92
N GLY A 769 3.17 3.22 22.77
CA GLY A 769 2.62 2.64 21.57
C GLY A 769 1.81 3.58 20.68
N ARG A 770 1.70 4.84 21.09
CA ARG A 770 0.95 5.87 20.38
C ARG A 770 1.81 6.53 19.33
N TYR A 771 1.19 6.88 18.19
CA TYR A 771 1.81 7.71 17.20
C TYR A 771 1.36 9.16 17.35
N TYR A 772 2.31 10.05 17.48
CA TYR A 772 2.08 11.49 17.61
C TYR A 772 2.52 12.19 16.32
N ARG A 773 1.68 13.08 15.77
CA ARG A 773 2.16 14.00 14.73
C ARG A 773 3.27 14.86 15.33
N THR A 774 4.37 15.00 14.61
CA THR A 774 5.50 15.83 15.02
C THR A 774 5.01 17.28 15.06
N PRO A 775 4.98 17.97 16.25
CA PRO A 775 4.48 19.33 16.29
C PRO A 775 5.38 20.25 15.49
N SER A 776 4.80 21.11 14.65
CA SER A 776 5.49 22.15 13.91
C SER A 776 6.20 23.19 14.82
N SER A 777 5.95 23.14 16.13
CA SER A 777 6.51 24.06 17.15
C SER A 777 7.62 23.46 18.03
N ARG A 778 7.97 22.17 17.90
CA ARG A 778 9.21 21.70 18.50
C ARG A 778 10.38 22.33 17.73
N LYS A 779 10.85 23.50 18.20
CA LYS A 779 12.23 23.91 17.97
C LYS A 779 13.09 22.76 18.48
N VAL A 780 13.37 21.81 17.62
CA VAL A 780 14.44 20.85 17.86
C VAL A 780 15.63 21.74 18.09
N ALA A 781 16.15 21.74 19.29
CA ALA A 781 17.45 22.26 19.58
C ALA A 781 18.46 21.45 18.75
N SER A 782 18.54 21.80 17.47
CA SER A 782 19.56 21.34 16.52
C SER A 782 20.87 22.09 16.81
N ASN A 783 21.25 22.10 18.10
CA ASN A 783 22.59 22.47 18.51
C ASN A 783 23.44 21.21 18.66
N HIS A 784 23.53 20.40 17.66
CA HIS A 784 24.68 19.49 17.49
C HIS A 784 24.77 19.02 16.07
N GLU A 785 25.94 19.24 15.50
CA GLU A 785 26.45 18.74 14.23
C GLU A 785 26.30 19.63 12.98
N ALA A 786 26.45 20.94 13.13
CA ALA A 786 26.83 21.82 12.00
C ALA A 786 28.33 21.85 11.75
N ASN A 787 29.09 20.80 12.04
CA ASN A 787 30.53 20.75 11.76
C ASN A 787 30.91 19.43 11.08
N SER A 788 30.52 19.30 9.80
CA SER A 788 31.21 18.42 8.85
C SER A 788 31.51 19.22 7.59
N PRO A 789 32.76 19.24 7.11
CA PRO A 789 33.15 20.02 5.95
C PRO A 789 32.80 19.27 4.66
N GLY A 790 31.55 19.38 4.25
CA GLY A 790 31.10 18.98 2.95
C GLY A 790 29.90 19.85 2.60
N LYS A 791 30.13 20.94 1.88
CA LYS A 791 29.08 21.87 1.44
C LYS A 791 28.19 21.24 0.38
N GLY A 792 27.45 20.19 0.74
CA GLY A 792 26.21 19.79 0.08
C GLY A 792 25.08 20.65 0.64
N ARG A 793 24.27 21.24 -0.23
CA ARG A 793 23.12 22.04 0.17
C ARG A 793 22.03 21.08 0.66
N LEU A 794 21.93 20.87 1.98
CA LEU A 794 20.88 20.10 2.62
C LEU A 794 19.52 20.44 2.02
N MET A 795 18.77 19.41 1.64
CA MET A 795 17.35 19.52 1.27
C MET A 795 16.62 20.05 2.51
N ARG A 796 16.01 21.23 2.41
CA ARG A 796 15.25 21.80 3.52
C ARG A 796 13.80 21.38 3.35
N VAL A 797 13.33 20.52 4.25
CA VAL A 797 11.90 20.34 4.48
C VAL A 797 11.48 21.48 5.39
N SER A 798 10.58 22.34 4.92
CA SER A 798 10.08 23.47 5.71
C SER A 798 9.02 22.98 6.71
N ALA A 799 8.70 23.78 7.71
CA ALA A 799 7.62 23.46 8.66
C ALA A 799 6.21 23.45 8.01
N THR A 800 6.11 23.93 6.77
CA THR A 800 4.85 24.03 6.00
C THR A 800 4.82 23.15 4.77
N GLU A 801 5.98 22.60 4.34
CA GLU A 801 6.08 21.69 3.19
C GLU A 801 6.48 20.31 3.68
N GLY A 802 5.69 19.29 3.34
CA GLY A 802 5.99 17.91 3.63
C GLY A 802 7.12 17.35 2.75
N LEU A 803 7.62 16.17 3.14
CA LEU A 803 8.68 15.44 2.43
C LEU A 803 8.44 15.34 0.92
N HIS A 804 7.21 14.97 0.51
CA HIS A 804 6.88 14.75 -0.90
C HIS A 804 6.97 16.04 -1.73
N ASP A 805 6.51 17.16 -1.20
CA ASP A 805 6.58 18.46 -1.87
C ASP A 805 8.04 18.95 -1.98
N ALA A 806 8.82 18.78 -0.91
CA ALA A 806 10.24 19.09 -0.91
C ALA A 806 11.03 18.29 -1.95
N LEU A 807 10.71 16.98 -2.11
CA LEU A 807 11.33 16.12 -3.12
C LEU A 807 10.90 16.49 -4.54
N MET A 808 9.62 16.84 -4.76
CA MET A 808 9.14 17.33 -6.05
C MET A 808 9.83 18.64 -6.43
N GLU A 809 9.92 19.60 -5.51
CA GLU A 809 10.58 20.90 -5.74
C GLU A 809 12.09 20.76 -5.96
N SER A 810 12.77 19.91 -5.18
CA SER A 810 14.19 19.61 -5.37
C SER A 810 14.47 19.07 -6.77
N THR A 811 13.64 18.16 -7.27
CA THR A 811 13.74 17.60 -8.62
C THR A 811 13.61 18.68 -9.68
N VAL A 812 12.62 19.58 -9.56
CA VAL A 812 12.42 20.70 -10.49
C VAL A 812 13.57 21.70 -10.42
N SER A 813 14.06 22.01 -9.22
CA SER A 813 15.14 22.99 -9.00
C SER A 813 16.48 22.51 -9.52
N SER A 814 16.77 21.22 -9.47
CA SER A 814 18.00 20.63 -10.02
C SER A 814 18.09 20.80 -11.54
N LEU A 815 16.95 20.65 -12.24
CA LEU A 815 16.83 20.85 -13.68
C LEU A 815 17.00 22.31 -14.08
N LYS A 816 16.34 23.26 -13.40
CA LYS A 816 16.44 24.70 -13.68
C LYS A 816 17.89 25.24 -13.54
N ARG A 817 18.69 24.69 -12.62
CA ARG A 817 20.11 25.04 -12.45
C ARG A 817 20.96 24.53 -13.60
N ARG A 818 20.66 23.38 -14.14
CA ARG A 818 21.38 22.80 -15.26
C ARG A 818 21.11 23.55 -16.54
N ASP A 819 19.88 23.97 -16.83
CA ASP A 819 19.54 24.80 -17.98
C ASP A 819 20.32 26.13 -17.96
N LYS A 820 20.45 26.74 -16.79
CA LYS A 820 21.32 27.91 -16.62
C LYS A 820 22.79 27.60 -16.90
N ARG A 821 23.32 26.45 -16.45
CA ARG A 821 24.71 26.04 -16.70
C ARG A 821 24.98 25.70 -18.19
N VAL A 822 24.03 25.00 -18.82
CA VAL A 822 24.07 24.67 -20.25
C VAL A 822 24.02 25.94 -21.08
N ASN A 823 23.16 26.88 -20.75
CA ASN A 823 23.11 28.20 -21.43
C ASN A 823 24.40 29.02 -21.23
N VAL A 824 24.99 29.00 -20.03
CA VAL A 824 26.26 29.68 -19.77
C VAL A 824 27.43 29.00 -20.51
N ALA A 825 27.45 27.64 -20.54
CA ALA A 825 28.46 26.89 -21.30
C ALA A 825 28.33 27.11 -22.83
N THR A 826 27.08 27.14 -23.33
CA THR A 826 26.79 27.42 -24.75
C THR A 826 27.13 28.87 -25.12
N LEU A 827 26.92 29.83 -24.20
CA LEU A 827 27.33 31.21 -24.39
C LEU A 827 28.86 31.36 -24.30
N ALA A 828 29.53 30.60 -23.43
CA ALA A 828 31.00 30.59 -23.33
C ALA A 828 31.63 29.97 -24.59
N THR A 829 31.10 28.85 -25.11
CA THR A 829 31.57 28.25 -26.37
C THR A 829 31.26 29.13 -27.58
N LYS A 830 30.17 29.89 -27.63
CA LYS A 830 29.90 30.90 -28.66
C LYS A 830 30.84 32.12 -28.55
N LYS A 831 31.27 32.52 -27.36
CA LYS A 831 32.28 33.59 -27.18
C LYS A 831 33.66 33.13 -27.63
N ILE A 832 34.08 31.91 -27.37
CA ILE A 832 35.38 31.37 -27.79
C ILE A 832 35.45 31.22 -29.31
N LYS A 833 34.32 30.84 -29.99
CA LYS A 833 34.29 30.78 -31.47
C LYS A 833 34.23 32.14 -32.18
N ARG A 834 34.05 33.26 -31.47
CA ARG A 834 33.98 34.61 -32.04
C ARG A 834 35.34 35.34 -32.03
N VAL A 835 36.38 34.77 -31.41
CA VAL A 835 37.69 35.44 -31.32
C VAL A 835 38.65 35.06 -32.48
N ASP A 836 38.33 33.99 -33.28
CA ASP A 836 39.22 33.51 -34.36
C ASP A 836 38.67 33.70 -35.76
N ARG A 837 38.11 34.86 -36.13
CA ARG A 837 37.92 35.23 -37.52
C ARG A 837 38.09 36.76 -37.74
N ALA A 838 39.27 37.16 -38.12
CA ALA A 838 39.53 38.42 -38.84
C ALA A 838 39.17 38.29 -40.32
N PRO A 839 38.87 39.38 -41.03
CA PRO A 839 38.02 39.40 -42.22
C PRO A 839 38.76 39.15 -43.53
N LYS A 840 38.12 38.44 -44.49
CA LYS A 840 38.49 38.57 -45.95
C LYS A 840 37.22 38.75 -46.78
N GLN A 841 37.21 39.96 -47.39
CA GLN A 841 36.68 40.50 -48.64
C GLN A 841 35.59 39.70 -49.43
N VAL A 842 34.52 40.41 -49.58
CA VAL A 842 33.61 40.73 -50.73
C VAL A 842 34.00 40.12 -52.06
N LEU A 843 33.08 39.43 -52.70
CA LEU A 843 32.79 39.55 -54.13
C LEU A 843 31.35 39.07 -54.38
N GLU A 844 30.64 39.97 -55.10
CA GLU A 844 29.27 39.89 -55.59
C GLU A 844 29.02 38.72 -56.54
N ARG A 845 27.82 38.21 -56.61
CA ARG A 845 26.90 38.22 -57.80
C ARG A 845 25.55 37.56 -57.51
N THR A 846 24.55 38.23 -57.97
CA THR A 846 23.13 38.00 -58.01
C THR A 846 22.69 36.96 -59.08
N PRO A 847 21.39 36.81 -59.43
CA PRO A 847 20.52 35.72 -59.00
C PRO A 847 19.88 34.93 -60.19
N ARG A 848 19.18 33.83 -59.98
CA ARG A 848 18.03 33.37 -60.83
C ARG A 848 17.25 32.28 -60.12
N VAL A 849 16.03 32.57 -59.76
CA VAL A 849 14.70 32.29 -60.34
C VAL A 849 14.47 30.82 -60.72
N GLY A 850 13.49 30.22 -60.13
CA GLY A 850 12.60 29.35 -60.81
C GLY A 850 12.19 28.04 -60.09
N ALA A 851 10.90 27.98 -59.81
CA ALA A 851 9.98 26.85 -59.83
C ALA A 851 9.62 26.17 -58.50
N THR A 852 8.43 26.50 -58.05
CA THR A 852 7.47 25.64 -57.35
C THR A 852 7.08 24.41 -58.18
N PRO A 853 6.75 23.23 -57.62
CA PRO A 853 5.34 22.92 -57.60
C PRO A 853 4.78 22.28 -56.32
N GLN A 854 3.56 22.70 -56.08
CA GLN A 854 2.35 21.95 -55.70
C GLN A 854 2.31 21.03 -54.46
N VAL A 855 1.52 21.50 -53.58
CA VAL A 855 0.60 20.94 -52.59
C VAL A 855 0.02 19.56 -52.92
N ALA A 856 0.06 18.68 -51.93
CA ALA A 856 -0.94 17.63 -51.78
C ALA A 856 -1.32 17.64 -50.27
N GLU A 857 -2.54 18.09 -50.00
CA GLU A 857 -3.26 17.97 -48.75
C GLU A 857 -3.47 16.51 -48.41
N VAL A 858 -3.16 16.08 -47.19
CA VAL A 858 -3.84 14.99 -46.53
C VAL A 858 -4.23 15.47 -45.11
N SER A 859 -5.53 15.42 -44.94
CA SER A 859 -6.33 15.87 -43.86
C SER A 859 -5.99 15.34 -42.49
N ASP A 860 -6.16 16.25 -41.51
CA ASP A 860 -6.40 16.10 -40.09
C ASP A 860 -7.09 14.82 -39.60
N LEU A 861 -6.44 14.13 -38.71
CA LEU A 861 -7.08 13.36 -37.65
C LEU A 861 -6.37 13.73 -36.32
N LYS A 862 -6.94 14.70 -35.64
CA LYS A 862 -6.64 14.96 -34.22
C LYS A 862 -7.20 13.81 -33.41
N PRO A 863 -6.43 13.18 -32.52
CA PRO A 863 -7.00 12.31 -31.49
C PRO A 863 -7.79 13.20 -30.52
N SER A 864 -8.99 12.74 -30.15
CA SER A 864 -9.84 13.43 -29.21
C SER A 864 -9.20 13.51 -27.82
N ALA A 865 -9.29 14.66 -27.19
CA ALA A 865 -8.74 14.99 -25.89
C ALA A 865 -9.36 14.20 -24.69
N ALA A 866 -10.21 13.20 -24.97
CA ALA A 866 -10.95 12.46 -23.94
C ALA A 866 -10.20 11.24 -23.35
N GLU A 867 -9.11 10.77 -23.99
CA GLU A 867 -8.35 9.62 -23.47
C GLU A 867 -7.15 10.00 -22.57
N ALA A 868 -6.83 11.27 -22.44
CA ALA A 868 -5.65 11.72 -21.68
C ALA A 868 -5.92 12.06 -20.19
N GLN A 869 -7.15 11.85 -19.68
CA GLN A 869 -7.52 12.31 -18.31
C GLN A 869 -8.12 11.25 -17.40
N ARG A 870 -7.80 9.97 -17.57
CA ARG A 870 -8.03 9.03 -16.48
C ARG A 870 -6.94 9.24 -15.42
N PRO A 871 -7.29 9.57 -14.16
CA PRO A 871 -6.29 9.76 -13.12
C PRO A 871 -5.54 8.45 -12.90
N ILE A 872 -4.23 8.53 -12.91
CA ILE A 872 -3.26 7.44 -12.70
C ILE A 872 -3.58 6.60 -11.43
N PHE A 873 -4.36 7.14 -10.51
CA PHE A 873 -4.78 6.51 -9.26
C PHE A 873 -5.76 5.35 -9.44
N ASN A 874 -6.62 5.35 -10.46
CA ASN A 874 -7.56 4.24 -10.69
C ASN A 874 -6.83 2.95 -11.10
N ASP A 875 -5.73 3.05 -11.84
CA ASP A 875 -4.92 1.87 -12.20
C ASP A 875 -4.20 1.25 -11.00
N VAL A 876 -3.86 2.04 -9.98
CA VAL A 876 -3.25 1.53 -8.74
C VAL A 876 -4.27 0.85 -7.85
N ILE A 877 -5.49 1.35 -7.84
CA ILE A 877 -6.62 0.75 -7.11
C ILE A 877 -6.96 -0.61 -7.70
N ASN A 878 -7.00 -0.72 -9.02
CA ASN A 878 -7.20 -2.00 -9.70
C ASN A 878 -6.07 -3.01 -9.44
N VAL A 879 -4.88 -2.56 -9.09
CA VAL A 879 -3.77 -3.44 -8.66
C VAL A 879 -3.96 -3.98 -7.25
N LEU A 880 -4.69 -3.28 -6.40
CA LEU A 880 -4.94 -3.70 -5.00
C LEU A 880 -6.25 -4.47 -4.82
N THR A 881 -7.23 -4.31 -5.70
CA THR A 881 -8.59 -4.82 -5.50
C THR A 881 -9.13 -5.66 -6.64
N ASN A 882 -8.33 -6.10 -7.58
CA ASN A 882 -8.76 -6.64 -8.84
C ASN A 882 -9.79 -7.78 -8.74
N GLU A 883 -11.02 -7.48 -9.04
CA GLU A 883 -11.96 -8.39 -9.66
C GLU A 883 -12.02 -8.05 -11.16
N SER A 884 -11.29 -8.79 -11.98
CA SER A 884 -11.59 -8.84 -13.39
C SER A 884 -12.63 -9.93 -13.62
N VAL A 885 -13.84 -9.51 -13.84
CA VAL A 885 -14.84 -10.34 -14.49
C VAL A 885 -14.46 -10.41 -15.96
N GLU A 886 -14.18 -11.59 -16.46
CA GLU A 886 -14.39 -11.94 -17.85
C GLU A 886 -15.19 -13.24 -17.94
N PRO A 887 -15.99 -13.36 -19.04
CA PRO A 887 -17.02 -14.38 -19.18
C PRO A 887 -16.52 -15.81 -19.26
#